data_5798d1566effc89d59f132e991ccc618
#
_entry.id   5798d1566effc89d59f132e991ccc618
#
_cell.length_a   1.000
_cell.length_b   1.000
_cell.length_c   1.000
_cell.angle_alpha   90.00
_cell.angle_beta   90.00
_cell.angle_gamma   90.00
#
_symmetry.space_group_name_H-M   'P 1'
#
loop_
_entity.id
_entity.type
_entity.pdbx_description
1 polymer ?
#
loop_
_entity_poly.entity_id
_entity_poly.type
_entity_poly.pdbx_seq_one_letter_code
_entity_poly.pdbx_strand_id
1 'polypeptide(L)'
;MKKLMIIDGSSLLFRAFFALPPLKSALGTPTNAVYGFLTMLIKLYEEINPDYIAVAFDKGRQTFRTEMYSEYKGNRPDAPEDLRPQFSLIQDVLKALGICVIEEEGFEGDDILGSLSKKFGTPEMAVQIITGDRDNLQLVTEHSHVFLTKKGISDMLEVTLDNMEELYGYGPDKVIEMKALMGDSSDNIPGVPGVGEKTALKLITEYGDLESVYDHIEDISGKKLKERLVENKDLAFLSRELATIKTDMDLSYKVEDFVQNFHTSEVQPLFETLGFTKLTPRIVQVMGGEEAAFGDPGSLFAPQEEISLDDLADAKALTSEFYTDKTVSIHVVLDGKTPFRTVTNAYLSNGDTIVKTDDTKAVLAVLQGANAIVTTQTKEIIEAFGEDAPAEISLFNDDKTARVHDMSLLAYLLDPTRTNYGYLYLTERFSVPSIASGSVDVECVSMVKALLAMNEVACESARREELWSLYETIELPLIHTLVVMEKNGIYIDTEKLAETTARFKEELAQVQQEIYDIAGETFNINSPKQLGVILFEKMNLPVIKKTKTGYSTDAEVLDMLRHESPIVEKILAYRSVAKLVSTYCEGLAVLINDKTKRIHTTFNQMVTATGRLSSSDPNLQNIPVRTEKGREIRALFFPGAGYDTLVSADYSQIELRILAHLSGDEALIKAFVDGKDIHRFTAAEVLGKSQEDVTSEERSHAKAINFGIIYGISDFGLSRDLGITRGEAKNYIDLYFSRYPKVKEYMDRMVQEAHETGKVRTMFGRQRELPDINSRNFNRRSFAERTAMNTPIQGTAADIIKLAMNQVEKKLEDGNFTSRLLLQVHDELVLEVVNSELEAVEELLRSTMQSVVELQVPLIVDVHHAENWALVK
;
A
#
# COMPACT_ATOMS: atom_id res chain seq x y z
N MET A 1 -19.08 13.40 -36.17
CA MET A 1 -18.70 12.03 -36.53
C MET A 1 -19.14 11.15 -35.35
N LYS A 2 -19.91 10.09 -35.59
CA LYS A 2 -20.30 9.17 -34.55
C LYS A 2 -19.12 8.33 -34.10
N LYS A 3 -19.16 7.81 -32.86
CA LYS A 3 -18.07 7.05 -32.27
C LYS A 3 -18.54 5.65 -31.88
N LEU A 4 -17.88 4.62 -32.40
CA LEU A 4 -18.04 3.23 -31.99
C LEU A 4 -16.84 2.84 -31.14
N MET A 5 -17.05 2.58 -29.84
CA MET A 5 -16.04 2.07 -28.93
C MET A 5 -16.08 0.53 -28.91
N ILE A 6 -14.98 -0.11 -29.30
CA ILE A 6 -14.83 -1.56 -29.24
C ILE A 6 -13.70 -1.94 -28.28
N ILE A 7 -13.98 -2.84 -27.36
CA ILE A 7 -13.11 -3.14 -26.23
C ILE A 7 -12.63 -4.59 -26.30
N ASP A 8 -11.32 -4.79 -26.13
CA ASP A 8 -10.72 -6.07 -25.83
C ASP A 8 -11.04 -6.45 -24.38
N GLY A 9 -12.11 -7.23 -24.21
CA GLY A 9 -12.61 -7.63 -22.90
C GLY A 9 -11.63 -8.51 -22.13
N SER A 10 -10.98 -9.45 -22.84
CA SER A 10 -9.98 -10.34 -22.24
C SER A 10 -8.80 -9.57 -21.69
N SER A 11 -8.20 -8.69 -22.48
CA SER A 11 -7.04 -7.89 -22.09
C SER A 11 -7.35 -6.95 -20.90
N LEU A 12 -8.50 -6.24 -20.95
CA LEU A 12 -8.88 -5.35 -19.87
C LEU A 12 -9.20 -6.10 -18.57
N LEU A 13 -9.86 -7.27 -18.65
CA LEU A 13 -10.18 -8.07 -17.47
C LEU A 13 -8.91 -8.61 -16.77
N PHE A 14 -7.96 -9.14 -17.56
CA PHE A 14 -6.65 -9.54 -17.02
C PHE A 14 -5.94 -8.38 -16.35
N ARG A 15 -5.94 -7.23 -16.99
CA ARG A 15 -5.31 -6.03 -16.44
C ARG A 15 -5.95 -5.58 -15.13
N ALA A 16 -7.27 -5.53 -15.07
CA ALA A 16 -8.03 -5.20 -13.86
C ALA A 16 -7.72 -6.15 -12.71
N PHE A 17 -7.61 -7.44 -12.99
CA PHE A 17 -7.28 -8.46 -12.00
C PHE A 17 -5.94 -8.22 -11.32
N PHE A 18 -4.90 -7.88 -12.10
CA PHE A 18 -3.56 -7.67 -11.57
C PHE A 18 -3.32 -6.25 -11.03
N ALA A 19 -4.17 -5.29 -11.37
CA ALA A 19 -4.05 -3.91 -10.91
C ALA A 19 -4.69 -3.67 -9.53
N LEU A 20 -5.67 -4.48 -9.15
CA LEU A 20 -6.40 -4.32 -7.89
C LEU A 20 -6.10 -5.47 -6.91
N PRO A 21 -6.11 -5.18 -5.60
CA PRO A 21 -6.05 -6.22 -4.59
C PRO A 21 -7.26 -7.17 -4.71
N PRO A 22 -7.17 -8.39 -4.17
CA PRO A 22 -8.30 -9.31 -4.16
C PRO A 22 -9.53 -8.69 -3.47
N LEU A 23 -10.64 -8.62 -4.20
CA LEU A 23 -11.96 -8.23 -3.70
C LEU A 23 -12.89 -9.43 -3.82
N LYS A 24 -13.81 -9.58 -2.88
CA LYS A 24 -14.84 -10.61 -2.89
C LYS A 24 -16.21 -10.02 -2.57
N SER A 25 -17.26 -10.57 -3.18
CA SER A 25 -18.63 -10.28 -2.80
C SER A 25 -18.93 -10.82 -1.39
N ALA A 26 -20.05 -10.43 -0.81
CA ALA A 26 -20.54 -10.97 0.47
C ALA A 26 -20.67 -12.51 0.46
N LEU A 27 -20.86 -13.12 -0.71
CA LEU A 27 -20.94 -14.57 -0.91
C LEU A 27 -19.57 -15.22 -1.14
N GLY A 28 -18.49 -14.47 -1.07
CA GLY A 28 -17.11 -14.97 -1.24
C GLY A 28 -16.65 -15.10 -2.70
N THR A 29 -17.43 -14.68 -3.68
CA THR A 29 -17.07 -14.70 -5.11
C THR A 29 -15.98 -13.64 -5.38
N PRO A 30 -14.86 -13.98 -6.04
CA PRO A 30 -13.87 -13.00 -6.45
C PRO A 30 -14.46 -11.97 -7.42
N THR A 31 -14.23 -10.67 -7.18
CA THR A 31 -14.87 -9.58 -7.93
C THR A 31 -13.93 -8.44 -8.32
N ASN A 32 -12.65 -8.50 -7.95
CA ASN A 32 -11.68 -7.43 -8.22
C ASN A 32 -11.50 -7.13 -9.71
N ALA A 33 -11.46 -8.14 -10.57
CA ALA A 33 -11.32 -7.93 -12.02
C ALA A 33 -12.58 -7.26 -12.61
N VAL A 34 -13.77 -7.69 -12.19
CA VAL A 34 -15.04 -7.09 -12.63
C VAL A 34 -15.15 -5.65 -12.17
N TYR A 35 -14.84 -5.38 -10.90
CA TYR A 35 -14.83 -4.02 -10.35
C TYR A 35 -13.86 -3.09 -11.10
N GLY A 36 -12.63 -3.55 -11.32
CA GLY A 36 -11.63 -2.79 -12.06
C GLY A 36 -12.01 -2.56 -13.52
N PHE A 37 -12.59 -3.55 -14.18
CA PHE A 37 -13.10 -3.43 -15.55
C PHE A 37 -14.18 -2.34 -15.64
N LEU A 38 -15.17 -2.38 -14.75
CA LEU A 38 -16.24 -1.38 -14.72
C LEU A 38 -15.73 0.03 -14.42
N THR A 39 -14.73 0.15 -13.54
CA THR A 39 -14.09 1.43 -13.26
C THR A 39 -13.37 2.00 -14.50
N MET A 40 -12.68 1.15 -15.27
CA MET A 40 -12.09 1.54 -16.56
C MET A 40 -13.16 1.91 -17.58
N LEU A 41 -14.23 1.14 -17.66
CA LEU A 41 -15.33 1.39 -18.57
C LEU A 41 -16.01 2.74 -18.33
N ILE A 42 -16.28 3.09 -17.07
CA ILE A 42 -16.82 4.41 -16.69
C ILE A 42 -15.90 5.52 -17.19
N LYS A 43 -14.60 5.41 -16.93
CA LYS A 43 -13.62 6.40 -17.37
C LYS A 43 -13.57 6.54 -18.89
N LEU A 44 -13.63 5.43 -19.62
CA LEU A 44 -13.67 5.43 -21.08
C LEU A 44 -14.92 6.17 -21.61
N TYR A 45 -16.06 5.97 -20.95
CA TYR A 45 -17.27 6.73 -21.31
C TYR A 45 -17.10 8.22 -21.07
N GLU A 46 -16.51 8.62 -19.93
CA GLU A 46 -16.25 10.03 -19.60
C GLU A 46 -15.30 10.69 -20.61
N GLU A 47 -14.27 9.98 -21.07
CA GLU A 47 -13.23 10.53 -21.99
C GLU A 47 -13.65 10.46 -23.47
N ILE A 48 -14.25 9.38 -23.91
CA ILE A 48 -14.57 9.13 -25.32
C ILE A 48 -15.97 9.61 -25.67
N ASN A 49 -16.94 9.44 -24.76
CA ASN A 49 -18.36 9.70 -24.97
C ASN A 49 -18.88 8.98 -26.25
N PRO A 50 -18.92 7.62 -26.27
CA PRO A 50 -19.25 6.84 -27.45
C PRO A 50 -20.76 6.85 -27.74
N ASP A 51 -21.12 6.83 -29.04
CA ASP A 51 -22.52 6.62 -29.51
C ASP A 51 -22.90 5.13 -29.52
N TYR A 52 -21.90 4.26 -29.64
CA TYR A 52 -22.05 2.81 -29.79
C TYR A 52 -20.93 2.10 -29.04
N ILE A 53 -21.22 0.91 -28.50
CA ILE A 53 -20.24 0.11 -27.77
C ILE A 53 -20.39 -1.40 -28.02
N ALA A 54 -19.26 -2.08 -28.14
CA ALA A 54 -19.17 -3.55 -28.10
C ALA A 54 -17.93 -4.02 -27.32
N VAL A 55 -17.99 -5.20 -26.73
CA VAL A 55 -16.86 -5.82 -26.03
C VAL A 55 -16.62 -7.20 -26.61
N ALA A 56 -15.42 -7.46 -27.11
CA ALA A 56 -15.00 -8.74 -27.66
C ALA A 56 -14.26 -9.57 -26.60
N PHE A 57 -14.55 -10.87 -26.54
CA PHE A 57 -13.84 -11.84 -25.70
C PHE A 57 -13.34 -13.03 -26.52
N ASP A 58 -12.26 -13.65 -26.07
CA ASP A 58 -11.79 -14.92 -26.62
C ASP A 58 -12.72 -16.06 -26.19
N LYS A 59 -13.14 -16.91 -27.16
CA LYS A 59 -13.97 -18.08 -26.90
C LYS A 59 -13.15 -19.36 -26.87
N GLY A 60 -12.31 -19.53 -25.85
CA GLY A 60 -11.51 -20.73 -25.70
C GLY A 60 -10.08 -20.61 -26.24
N ARG A 61 -9.38 -21.75 -26.30
CA ARG A 61 -7.95 -21.80 -26.70
C ARG A 61 -7.71 -22.33 -28.09
N GLN A 62 -8.70 -22.99 -28.69
CA GLN A 62 -8.59 -23.53 -30.05
C GLN A 62 -9.00 -22.46 -31.04
N THR A 63 -8.03 -21.99 -31.84
CA THR A 63 -8.23 -21.01 -32.90
C THR A 63 -7.52 -21.49 -34.16
N PHE A 64 -7.80 -20.90 -35.29
CA PHE A 64 -7.10 -21.23 -36.54
C PHE A 64 -5.57 -21.06 -36.39
N ARG A 65 -5.06 -20.18 -35.52
CA ARG A 65 -3.63 -20.04 -35.26
C ARG A 65 -3.04 -21.25 -34.53
N THR A 66 -3.78 -21.85 -33.60
CA THR A 66 -3.34 -23.09 -32.93
C THR A 66 -3.40 -24.31 -33.86
N GLU A 67 -4.26 -24.29 -34.88
CA GLU A 67 -4.28 -25.31 -35.96
C GLU A 67 -3.07 -25.14 -36.89
N MET A 68 -2.69 -23.89 -37.18
CA MET A 68 -1.57 -23.56 -38.04
C MET A 68 -0.22 -23.82 -37.34
N TYR A 69 -0.11 -23.51 -36.03
CA TYR A 69 1.07 -23.71 -35.23
C TYR A 69 0.72 -24.15 -33.80
N SER A 70 0.92 -25.44 -33.52
CA SER A 70 0.48 -26.07 -32.25
C SER A 70 1.12 -25.49 -31.01
N GLU A 71 2.28 -24.83 -31.12
CA GLU A 71 2.97 -24.17 -30.01
C GLU A 71 2.54 -22.72 -29.81
N TYR A 72 1.65 -22.17 -30.64
CA TYR A 72 1.12 -20.80 -30.49
C TYR A 72 0.47 -20.61 -29.10
N LYS A 73 0.88 -19.58 -28.38
CA LYS A 73 0.49 -19.30 -26.97
C LYS A 73 0.71 -20.47 -25.99
N GLY A 74 1.47 -21.49 -26.37
CA GLY A 74 1.69 -22.71 -25.58
C GLY A 74 2.51 -22.44 -24.29
N ASN A 75 3.24 -21.34 -24.22
CA ASN A 75 4.01 -20.88 -23.06
C ASN A 75 3.18 -20.04 -22.06
N ARG A 76 1.93 -19.67 -22.39
CA ARG A 76 1.06 -18.90 -21.50
C ARG A 76 0.57 -19.75 -20.33
N PRO A 77 0.77 -19.33 -19.06
CA PRO A 77 0.21 -20.04 -17.91
C PRO A 77 -1.33 -20.00 -17.94
N ASP A 78 -1.94 -20.94 -17.25
CA ASP A 78 -3.39 -20.91 -17.04
C ASP A 78 -3.83 -19.65 -16.29
N ALA A 79 -5.03 -19.18 -16.60
CA ALA A 79 -5.64 -18.08 -15.87
C ALA A 79 -5.74 -18.41 -14.36
N PRO A 80 -5.41 -17.46 -13.47
CA PRO A 80 -5.54 -17.65 -12.03
C PRO A 80 -6.92 -18.18 -11.63
N GLU A 81 -6.98 -19.05 -10.62
CA GLU A 81 -8.24 -19.65 -10.16
C GLU A 81 -9.30 -18.59 -9.80
N ASP A 82 -8.91 -17.51 -9.14
CA ASP A 82 -9.80 -16.41 -8.76
C ASP A 82 -10.23 -15.53 -9.96
N LEU A 83 -9.53 -15.59 -11.10
CA LEU A 83 -9.91 -14.86 -12.31
C LEU A 83 -10.91 -15.62 -13.19
N ARG A 84 -10.80 -16.95 -13.25
CA ARG A 84 -11.65 -17.77 -14.12
C ARG A 84 -13.15 -17.50 -13.97
N PRO A 85 -13.74 -17.47 -12.75
CA PRO A 85 -15.17 -17.18 -12.60
C PRO A 85 -15.54 -15.74 -12.97
N GLN A 86 -14.58 -14.82 -13.00
CA GLN A 86 -14.86 -13.42 -13.31
C GLN A 86 -15.04 -13.15 -14.81
N PHE A 87 -14.65 -14.09 -15.70
CA PHE A 87 -14.93 -13.97 -17.15
C PHE A 87 -16.44 -14.07 -17.45
N SER A 88 -17.12 -15.09 -16.95
CA SER A 88 -18.58 -15.19 -17.11
C SER A 88 -19.30 -14.06 -16.38
N LEU A 89 -18.81 -13.71 -15.20
CA LEU A 89 -19.42 -12.68 -14.37
C LEU A 89 -19.39 -11.30 -15.05
N ILE A 90 -18.27 -10.91 -15.67
CA ILE A 90 -18.21 -9.62 -16.39
C ILE A 90 -19.10 -9.62 -17.62
N GLN A 91 -19.20 -10.73 -18.34
CA GLN A 91 -20.09 -10.84 -19.50
C GLN A 91 -21.57 -10.68 -19.07
N ASP A 92 -21.97 -11.29 -17.96
CA ASP A 92 -23.32 -11.14 -17.41
C ASP A 92 -23.60 -9.69 -17.00
N VAL A 93 -22.64 -9.02 -16.37
CA VAL A 93 -22.71 -7.61 -16.01
C VAL A 93 -22.82 -6.72 -17.25
N LEU A 94 -22.01 -6.95 -18.28
CA LEU A 94 -22.05 -6.17 -19.52
C LEU A 94 -23.39 -6.34 -20.26
N LYS A 95 -23.93 -7.56 -20.32
CA LYS A 95 -25.25 -7.83 -20.88
C LYS A 95 -26.36 -7.13 -20.10
N ALA A 96 -26.30 -7.14 -18.75
CA ALA A 96 -27.23 -6.39 -17.91
C ALA A 96 -27.15 -4.87 -18.14
N LEU A 97 -25.96 -4.36 -18.49
CA LEU A 97 -25.75 -2.96 -18.89
C LEU A 97 -26.15 -2.68 -20.36
N GLY A 98 -26.76 -3.63 -21.04
CA GLY A 98 -27.17 -3.47 -22.44
C GLY A 98 -26.00 -3.33 -23.42
N ILE A 99 -24.80 -3.80 -23.05
CA ILE A 99 -23.61 -3.76 -23.87
C ILE A 99 -23.49 -5.05 -24.69
N CYS A 100 -23.29 -4.92 -26.01
CA CYS A 100 -23.07 -6.05 -26.90
C CYS A 100 -21.77 -6.77 -26.56
N VAL A 101 -21.86 -8.04 -26.17
CA VAL A 101 -20.72 -8.95 -25.92
C VAL A 101 -20.59 -9.89 -27.08
N ILE A 102 -19.41 -9.96 -27.67
CA ILE A 102 -19.13 -10.73 -28.88
C ILE A 102 -18.07 -11.80 -28.60
N GLU A 103 -18.36 -13.04 -28.98
CA GLU A 103 -17.43 -14.17 -28.93
C GLU A 103 -17.64 -15.01 -30.17
N GLU A 104 -16.58 -15.41 -30.88
CA GLU A 104 -16.64 -16.23 -32.07
C GLU A 104 -15.75 -17.46 -31.91
N GLU A 105 -16.30 -18.63 -32.27
CA GLU A 105 -15.57 -19.91 -32.16
C GLU A 105 -14.48 -20.02 -33.25
N GLY A 106 -13.27 -20.40 -32.83
CA GLY A 106 -12.13 -20.53 -33.75
C GLY A 106 -11.36 -19.22 -34.01
N PHE A 107 -11.80 -18.09 -33.45
CA PHE A 107 -11.17 -16.78 -33.58
C PHE A 107 -10.82 -16.17 -32.22
N GLU A 108 -9.91 -15.21 -32.23
CA GLU A 108 -9.53 -14.46 -31.05
C GLU A 108 -10.27 -13.10 -30.96
N GLY A 109 -10.30 -12.51 -29.78
CA GLY A 109 -10.91 -11.20 -29.59
C GLY A 109 -10.36 -10.14 -30.54
N ASP A 110 -9.05 -10.18 -30.82
CA ASP A 110 -8.38 -9.27 -31.74
C ASP A 110 -8.91 -9.37 -33.19
N ASP A 111 -9.28 -10.59 -33.64
CA ASP A 111 -9.85 -10.79 -34.97
C ASP A 111 -11.26 -10.18 -35.07
N ILE A 112 -12.03 -10.24 -33.97
CA ILE A 112 -13.34 -9.58 -33.88
C ILE A 112 -13.14 -8.06 -33.92
N LEU A 113 -12.18 -7.49 -33.14
CA LEU A 113 -11.85 -6.06 -33.17
C LEU A 113 -11.45 -5.60 -34.57
N GLY A 114 -10.57 -6.37 -35.24
CA GLY A 114 -10.10 -6.06 -36.58
C GLY A 114 -11.23 -6.06 -37.62
N SER A 115 -12.11 -7.05 -37.56
CA SER A 115 -13.24 -7.18 -38.49
C SER A 115 -14.30 -6.10 -38.25
N LEU A 116 -14.62 -5.76 -37.01
CA LEU A 116 -15.52 -4.64 -36.67
C LEU A 116 -14.91 -3.29 -37.08
N SER A 117 -13.63 -3.10 -36.81
CA SER A 117 -12.91 -1.87 -37.18
C SER A 117 -12.96 -1.63 -38.69
N LYS A 118 -12.69 -2.65 -39.50
CA LYS A 118 -12.76 -2.55 -40.96
C LYS A 118 -14.18 -2.36 -41.48
N LYS A 119 -15.16 -3.02 -40.87
CA LYS A 119 -16.58 -2.93 -41.27
C LYS A 119 -17.20 -1.59 -40.99
N PHE A 120 -16.90 -0.97 -39.84
CA PHE A 120 -17.59 0.22 -39.34
C PHE A 120 -16.72 1.49 -39.38
N GLY A 121 -15.40 1.40 -39.55
CA GLY A 121 -14.51 2.57 -39.70
C GLY A 121 -14.76 3.28 -41.03
N THR A 122 -15.52 4.39 -40.98
CA THR A 122 -15.93 5.17 -42.17
C THR A 122 -15.81 6.66 -41.85
N PRO A 123 -15.87 7.56 -42.88
CA PRO A 123 -15.85 9.00 -42.61
C PRO A 123 -16.98 9.48 -41.69
N GLU A 124 -18.09 8.74 -41.59
CA GLU A 124 -19.21 9.06 -40.72
C GLU A 124 -19.07 8.46 -39.30
N MET A 125 -18.22 7.44 -39.15
CA MET A 125 -18.04 6.71 -37.88
C MET A 125 -16.57 6.44 -37.54
N ALA A 126 -16.10 7.05 -36.47
CA ALA A 126 -14.80 6.76 -35.89
C ALA A 126 -14.87 5.51 -35.00
N VAL A 127 -13.98 4.54 -35.20
CA VAL A 127 -13.83 3.37 -34.35
C VAL A 127 -12.71 3.62 -33.35
N GLN A 128 -13.01 3.40 -32.05
CA GLN A 128 -12.09 3.55 -30.93
C GLN A 128 -11.80 2.14 -30.37
N ILE A 129 -10.62 1.61 -30.62
CA ILE A 129 -10.21 0.25 -30.20
C ILE A 129 -9.50 0.36 -28.87
N ILE A 130 -10.06 -0.25 -27.81
CA ILE A 130 -9.51 -0.21 -26.45
C ILE A 130 -8.86 -1.56 -26.16
N THR A 131 -7.54 -1.58 -25.99
CA THR A 131 -6.79 -2.82 -25.72
C THR A 131 -5.53 -2.57 -24.90
N GLY A 132 -4.95 -3.63 -24.33
CA GLY A 132 -3.62 -3.64 -23.75
C GLY A 132 -2.55 -4.21 -24.69
N ASP A 133 -2.97 -4.73 -25.84
CA ASP A 133 -2.10 -5.43 -26.78
C ASP A 133 -1.65 -4.50 -27.92
N ARG A 134 -0.32 -4.45 -28.14
CA ARG A 134 0.29 -3.66 -29.20
C ARG A 134 0.08 -4.24 -30.59
N ASP A 135 -0.33 -5.49 -30.71
CA ASP A 135 -0.58 -6.11 -31.99
C ASP A 135 -1.75 -5.44 -32.71
N ASN A 136 -2.69 -4.88 -31.93
CA ASN A 136 -3.78 -4.08 -32.46
C ASN A 136 -3.34 -2.76 -33.12
N LEU A 137 -2.08 -2.34 -33.01
CA LEU A 137 -1.55 -1.18 -33.72
C LEU A 137 -1.60 -1.33 -35.24
N GLN A 138 -1.65 -2.57 -35.75
CA GLN A 138 -1.88 -2.87 -37.18
C GLN A 138 -3.26 -2.42 -37.66
N LEU A 139 -4.22 -2.17 -36.75
CA LEU A 139 -5.59 -1.76 -37.06
C LEU A 139 -5.78 -0.23 -37.13
N VAL A 140 -4.73 0.54 -36.86
CA VAL A 140 -4.78 2.01 -36.92
C VAL A 140 -4.99 2.47 -38.37
N THR A 141 -6.05 3.26 -38.57
CA THR A 141 -6.40 3.84 -39.89
C THR A 141 -6.85 5.31 -39.72
N GLU A 142 -7.23 5.99 -40.81
CA GLU A 142 -7.81 7.33 -40.72
C GLU A 142 -9.11 7.37 -39.87
N HIS A 143 -9.83 6.24 -39.78
CA HIS A 143 -11.13 6.15 -39.11
C HIS A 143 -11.11 5.21 -37.88
N SER A 144 -9.96 4.62 -37.58
CA SER A 144 -9.80 3.69 -36.46
C SER A 144 -8.57 4.06 -35.65
N HIS A 145 -8.78 4.42 -34.35
CA HIS A 145 -7.73 4.75 -33.41
C HIS A 145 -7.59 3.68 -32.34
N VAL A 146 -6.38 3.42 -31.89
CA VAL A 146 -6.10 2.44 -30.83
C VAL A 146 -5.74 3.15 -29.52
N PHE A 147 -6.48 2.85 -28.47
CA PHE A 147 -6.24 3.31 -27.12
C PHE A 147 -5.53 2.21 -26.34
N LEU A 148 -4.20 2.36 -26.16
CA LEU A 148 -3.38 1.44 -25.41
C LEU A 148 -3.34 1.78 -23.93
N THR A 149 -3.65 0.79 -23.08
CA THR A 149 -3.52 0.94 -21.64
C THR A 149 -2.05 0.93 -21.21
N LYS A 150 -1.56 1.94 -20.44
CA LYS A 150 -0.16 2.07 -19.98
C LYS A 150 0.08 1.47 -18.59
N LYS A 151 -0.20 2.21 -17.51
CA LYS A 151 -0.03 1.77 -16.12
C LYS A 151 -1.34 1.88 -15.33
N GLY A 152 -1.63 0.86 -14.49
CA GLY A 152 -2.85 0.86 -13.68
C GLY A 152 -4.12 0.79 -14.53
N ILE A 153 -5.22 1.28 -13.99
CA ILE A 153 -6.55 1.26 -14.61
C ILE A 153 -6.94 2.60 -15.29
N SER A 154 -6.07 3.60 -15.27
CA SER A 154 -6.45 4.98 -15.61
C SER A 154 -5.55 5.67 -16.62
N ASP A 155 -4.45 5.06 -17.08
CA ASP A 155 -3.50 5.73 -17.98
C ASP A 155 -3.56 5.07 -19.37
N MET A 156 -4.04 5.83 -20.38
CA MET A 156 -4.19 5.38 -21.77
C MET A 156 -3.41 6.25 -22.75
N LEU A 157 -2.98 5.66 -23.84
CA LEU A 157 -2.31 6.32 -24.94
C LEU A 157 -3.14 6.15 -26.22
N GLU A 158 -3.66 7.24 -26.74
CA GLU A 158 -4.28 7.23 -28.06
C GLU A 158 -3.20 7.17 -29.15
N VAL A 159 -3.31 6.17 -30.04
CA VAL A 159 -2.44 6.00 -31.21
C VAL A 159 -3.28 6.18 -32.46
N THR A 160 -2.87 7.13 -33.29
CA THR A 160 -3.48 7.50 -34.57
C THR A 160 -2.45 7.40 -35.68
N LEU A 161 -2.87 7.51 -36.95
CA LEU A 161 -1.92 7.58 -38.08
C LEU A 161 -0.93 8.73 -37.91
N ASP A 162 -1.37 9.87 -37.37
CA ASP A 162 -0.55 11.07 -37.29
C ASP A 162 0.56 10.98 -36.25
N ASN A 163 0.37 10.22 -35.17
CA ASN A 163 1.34 10.13 -34.07
C ASN A 163 2.10 8.80 -33.99
N MET A 164 1.69 7.78 -34.74
CA MET A 164 2.25 6.45 -34.60
C MET A 164 3.73 6.38 -35.00
N GLU A 165 4.11 7.06 -36.07
CA GLU A 165 5.49 7.07 -36.54
C GLU A 165 6.41 7.79 -35.54
N GLU A 166 5.95 8.87 -34.93
CA GLU A 166 6.68 9.54 -33.84
C GLU A 166 6.85 8.66 -32.59
N LEU A 167 5.80 7.90 -32.23
CA LEU A 167 5.77 7.07 -31.03
C LEU A 167 6.57 5.75 -31.16
N TYR A 168 6.54 5.14 -32.36
CA TYR A 168 7.08 3.79 -32.55
C TYR A 168 8.17 3.70 -33.62
N GLY A 169 8.33 4.71 -34.49
CA GLY A 169 9.30 4.75 -35.59
C GLY A 169 8.83 4.05 -36.87
N TYR A 170 7.56 3.60 -36.92
CA TYR A 170 6.95 2.93 -38.08
C TYR A 170 5.43 3.10 -38.09
N GLY A 171 4.82 2.91 -39.27
CA GLY A 171 3.37 2.95 -39.46
C GLY A 171 2.65 1.61 -39.21
N PRO A 172 1.30 1.59 -39.26
CA PRO A 172 0.49 0.39 -38.97
C PRO A 172 0.82 -0.79 -39.90
N ASP A 173 1.11 -0.51 -41.17
CA ASP A 173 1.46 -1.47 -42.22
C ASP A 173 2.76 -2.25 -41.94
N LYS A 174 3.60 -1.74 -41.03
CA LYS A 174 4.88 -2.36 -40.67
C LYS A 174 4.81 -3.23 -39.41
N VAL A 175 3.72 -3.17 -38.65
CA VAL A 175 3.58 -3.94 -37.38
C VAL A 175 3.73 -5.43 -37.63
N ILE A 176 3.05 -5.95 -38.65
CA ILE A 176 3.06 -7.38 -39.00
C ILE A 176 4.44 -7.79 -39.54
N GLU A 177 5.04 -6.97 -40.39
CA GLU A 177 6.37 -7.19 -40.99
C GLU A 177 7.48 -7.22 -39.91
N MET A 178 7.38 -6.36 -38.93
CA MET A 178 8.26 -6.37 -37.75
C MET A 178 8.13 -7.67 -36.96
N LYS A 179 6.88 -8.11 -36.68
CA LYS A 179 6.59 -9.35 -35.95
C LYS A 179 7.03 -10.59 -36.74
N ALA A 180 6.93 -10.58 -38.09
CA ALA A 180 7.41 -11.64 -38.94
C ALA A 180 8.90 -11.92 -38.74
N LEU A 181 9.71 -10.87 -38.62
CA LEU A 181 11.16 -10.98 -38.47
C LEU A 181 11.57 -11.22 -37.01
N MET A 182 11.06 -10.44 -36.02
CA MET A 182 11.50 -10.51 -34.64
C MET A 182 10.77 -11.57 -33.81
N GLY A 183 9.63 -12.08 -34.29
CA GLY A 183 8.73 -12.94 -33.53
C GLY A 183 8.07 -12.23 -32.35
N ASP A 184 7.33 -13.01 -31.55
CA ASP A 184 6.76 -12.56 -30.28
C ASP A 184 6.87 -13.64 -29.20
N SER A 185 7.65 -13.36 -28.18
CA SER A 185 7.84 -14.30 -27.05
C SER A 185 6.61 -14.45 -26.17
N SER A 186 5.68 -13.46 -26.14
CA SER A 186 4.45 -13.54 -25.34
C SER A 186 3.44 -14.50 -25.96
N ASP A 187 3.38 -14.57 -27.28
CA ASP A 187 2.50 -15.44 -28.03
C ASP A 187 3.18 -16.68 -28.62
N ASN A 188 4.47 -16.83 -28.29
CA ASN A 188 5.29 -17.90 -28.80
C ASN A 188 5.36 -17.94 -30.33
N ILE A 189 5.39 -16.75 -30.96
CA ILE A 189 5.61 -16.57 -32.38
C ILE A 189 7.12 -16.62 -32.64
N PRO A 190 7.63 -17.55 -33.49
CA PRO A 190 9.05 -17.85 -33.53
C PRO A 190 9.93 -16.73 -34.13
N GLY A 191 9.48 -16.04 -35.18
CA GLY A 191 10.29 -15.09 -35.90
C GLY A 191 11.54 -15.72 -36.53
N VAL A 192 12.53 -14.90 -36.86
CA VAL A 192 13.88 -15.34 -37.28
C VAL A 192 14.78 -15.36 -36.06
N PRO A 193 15.29 -16.52 -35.60
CA PRO A 193 16.10 -16.60 -34.38
C PRO A 193 17.32 -15.66 -34.39
N GLY A 194 17.40 -14.77 -33.38
CA GLY A 194 18.47 -13.79 -33.24
C GLY A 194 18.28 -12.51 -34.05
N VAL A 195 17.12 -12.29 -34.64
CA VAL A 195 16.68 -10.99 -35.15
C VAL A 195 15.82 -10.33 -34.07
N GLY A 196 16.26 -9.22 -33.53
CA GLY A 196 15.51 -8.44 -32.55
C GLY A 196 14.93 -7.17 -33.16
N GLU A 197 14.12 -6.46 -32.38
CA GLU A 197 13.37 -5.26 -32.80
C GLU A 197 14.20 -4.26 -33.61
N LYS A 198 15.41 -3.90 -33.17
CA LYS A 198 16.26 -2.94 -33.88
C LYS A 198 16.71 -3.43 -35.26
N THR A 199 16.97 -4.73 -35.39
CA THR A 199 17.38 -5.34 -36.64
C THR A 199 16.19 -5.48 -37.59
N ALA A 200 15.04 -5.90 -37.09
CA ALA A 200 13.80 -5.96 -37.84
C ALA A 200 13.40 -4.58 -38.37
N LEU A 201 13.41 -3.55 -37.47
CA LEU A 201 13.10 -2.18 -37.86
C LEU A 201 14.03 -1.67 -38.97
N LYS A 202 15.33 -1.93 -38.85
CA LYS A 202 16.30 -1.54 -39.89
C LYS A 202 15.97 -2.19 -41.23
N LEU A 203 15.70 -3.51 -41.25
CA LEU A 203 15.39 -4.24 -42.49
C LEU A 203 14.10 -3.75 -43.12
N ILE A 204 13.05 -3.58 -42.33
CA ILE A 204 11.75 -3.13 -42.84
C ILE A 204 11.78 -1.67 -43.27
N THR A 205 12.56 -0.80 -42.61
CA THR A 205 12.75 0.58 -43.05
C THR A 205 13.53 0.64 -44.36
N GLU A 206 14.51 -0.25 -44.55
CA GLU A 206 15.38 -0.24 -45.76
C GLU A 206 14.72 -0.91 -46.97
N TYR A 207 13.98 -2.02 -46.76
CA TYR A 207 13.43 -2.83 -47.89
C TYR A 207 11.90 -2.75 -47.98
N GLY A 208 11.18 -2.32 -46.95
CA GLY A 208 9.75 -2.08 -47.01
C GLY A 208 8.91 -3.18 -46.34
N ASP A 209 8.96 -4.41 -46.88
CA ASP A 209 8.19 -5.56 -46.45
C ASP A 209 9.04 -6.84 -46.43
N LEU A 210 8.46 -7.92 -45.90
CA LEU A 210 9.14 -9.23 -45.77
C LEU A 210 9.60 -9.79 -47.12
N GLU A 211 8.77 -9.72 -48.14
CA GLU A 211 9.07 -10.17 -49.50
C GLU A 211 10.30 -9.44 -50.05
N SER A 212 10.32 -8.09 -49.94
CA SER A 212 11.41 -7.24 -50.41
C SER A 212 12.71 -7.53 -49.63
N VAL A 213 12.65 -7.84 -48.35
CA VAL A 213 13.82 -8.25 -47.55
C VAL A 213 14.44 -9.53 -48.13
N TYR A 214 13.61 -10.50 -48.52
CA TYR A 214 14.11 -11.75 -49.12
C TYR A 214 14.52 -11.60 -50.56
N ASP A 215 13.92 -10.72 -51.33
CA ASP A 215 14.32 -10.41 -52.70
C ASP A 215 15.69 -9.75 -52.77
N HIS A 216 16.02 -8.96 -51.72
CA HIS A 216 17.33 -8.28 -51.58
C HIS A 216 18.27 -8.98 -50.59
N ILE A 217 18.05 -10.27 -50.36
CA ILE A 217 18.79 -11.04 -49.33
C ILE A 217 20.33 -10.94 -49.55
N GLU A 218 20.76 -10.86 -50.85
CA GLU A 218 22.16 -10.76 -51.21
C GLU A 218 22.81 -9.41 -50.83
N ASP A 219 22.01 -8.35 -50.73
CA ASP A 219 22.46 -6.99 -50.38
C ASP A 219 22.56 -6.76 -48.88
N ILE A 220 21.97 -7.65 -48.07
CA ILE A 220 21.99 -7.53 -46.61
C ILE A 220 23.40 -7.70 -46.05
N SER A 221 23.89 -6.71 -45.30
CA SER A 221 25.18 -6.73 -44.64
C SER A 221 25.18 -7.65 -43.41
N GLY A 222 26.24 -8.45 -43.30
CA GLY A 222 26.43 -9.35 -42.13
C GLY A 222 26.18 -10.81 -42.46
N LYS A 223 27.23 -11.60 -42.68
CA LYS A 223 27.15 -13.02 -43.05
C LYS A 223 26.21 -13.86 -42.16
N LYS A 224 26.33 -13.69 -40.83
CA LYS A 224 25.47 -14.43 -39.88
C LYS A 224 23.97 -14.03 -39.92
N LEU A 225 23.69 -12.76 -40.17
CA LEU A 225 22.29 -12.30 -40.29
C LEU A 225 21.66 -12.87 -41.55
N LYS A 226 22.38 -12.81 -42.67
CA LYS A 226 21.95 -13.38 -43.95
C LYS A 226 21.70 -14.89 -43.85
N GLU A 227 22.64 -15.66 -43.27
CA GLU A 227 22.48 -17.09 -43.06
C GLU A 227 21.21 -17.40 -42.27
N ARG A 228 20.97 -16.68 -41.16
CA ARG A 228 19.76 -16.84 -40.31
C ARG A 228 18.47 -16.53 -41.07
N LEU A 229 18.43 -15.46 -41.83
CA LEU A 229 17.27 -15.10 -42.64
C LEU A 229 16.97 -16.20 -43.67
N VAL A 230 17.98 -16.67 -44.38
CA VAL A 230 17.81 -17.76 -45.39
C VAL A 230 17.35 -19.06 -44.76
N GLU A 231 17.99 -19.50 -43.65
CA GLU A 231 17.66 -20.77 -42.97
C GLU A 231 16.26 -20.77 -42.36
N ASN A 232 15.76 -19.58 -41.97
CA ASN A 232 14.48 -19.46 -41.24
C ASN A 232 13.42 -18.69 -42.05
N LYS A 233 13.50 -18.73 -43.39
CA LYS A 233 12.52 -18.04 -44.25
C LYS A 233 11.08 -18.49 -43.98
N ASP A 234 10.85 -19.80 -43.92
CA ASP A 234 9.52 -20.34 -43.68
C ASP A 234 8.96 -19.95 -42.33
N LEU A 235 9.80 -19.85 -41.28
CA LEU A 235 9.41 -19.37 -39.96
C LEU A 235 9.04 -17.87 -39.94
N ALA A 236 9.70 -17.05 -40.73
CA ALA A 236 9.33 -15.65 -40.88
C ALA A 236 7.96 -15.46 -41.50
N PHE A 237 7.69 -16.17 -42.59
CA PHE A 237 6.36 -16.15 -43.25
C PHE A 237 5.27 -16.71 -42.34
N LEU A 238 5.50 -17.83 -41.67
CA LEU A 238 4.58 -18.37 -40.67
C LEU A 238 4.33 -17.37 -39.54
N SER A 239 5.36 -16.72 -39.06
CA SER A 239 5.24 -15.70 -38.00
C SER A 239 4.40 -14.50 -38.44
N ARG A 240 4.51 -14.08 -39.71
CA ARG A 240 3.65 -13.06 -40.27
C ARG A 240 2.19 -13.47 -40.28
N GLU A 241 1.90 -14.71 -40.72
CA GLU A 241 0.52 -15.24 -40.74
C GLU A 241 -0.06 -15.31 -39.30
N LEU A 242 0.72 -15.77 -38.32
CA LEU A 242 0.31 -15.83 -36.90
C LEU A 242 0.07 -14.45 -36.28
N ALA A 243 0.87 -13.44 -36.64
CA ALA A 243 0.77 -12.07 -36.12
C ALA A 243 -0.34 -11.26 -36.81
N THR A 244 -0.83 -11.70 -37.97
CA THR A 244 -1.86 -10.98 -38.73
C THR A 244 -3.23 -11.12 -38.06
N ILE A 245 -3.84 -9.99 -37.70
CA ILE A 245 -5.21 -9.93 -37.23
C ILE A 245 -6.17 -10.06 -38.40
N LYS A 246 -7.16 -10.95 -38.30
CA LYS A 246 -8.18 -11.15 -39.33
C LYS A 246 -9.15 -9.97 -39.32
N THR A 247 -9.38 -9.38 -40.51
CA THR A 247 -10.25 -8.20 -40.66
C THR A 247 -11.42 -8.45 -41.61
N ASP A 248 -11.64 -9.71 -41.99
CA ASP A 248 -12.61 -10.12 -43.03
C ASP A 248 -13.59 -11.20 -42.55
N MET A 249 -13.79 -11.31 -41.23
CA MET A 249 -14.77 -12.22 -40.68
C MET A 249 -16.19 -11.80 -41.06
N ASP A 250 -17.01 -12.82 -41.41
CA ASP A 250 -18.43 -12.58 -41.72
C ASP A 250 -19.24 -12.42 -40.43
N LEU A 251 -19.14 -11.20 -39.85
CA LEU A 251 -19.88 -10.81 -38.65
C LEU A 251 -21.23 -10.22 -39.03
N SER A 252 -22.32 -10.86 -38.60
CA SER A 252 -23.69 -10.47 -38.95
C SER A 252 -24.20 -9.21 -38.26
N TYR A 253 -23.38 -8.60 -37.34
CA TYR A 253 -23.76 -7.42 -36.54
C TYR A 253 -23.98 -6.19 -37.40
N LYS A 254 -24.95 -5.36 -36.96
CA LYS A 254 -25.26 -4.05 -37.49
C LYS A 254 -24.94 -2.99 -36.41
N VAL A 255 -24.83 -1.70 -36.79
CA VAL A 255 -24.53 -0.66 -35.88
C VAL A 255 -25.58 -0.49 -34.77
N GLU A 256 -26.83 -0.80 -35.09
CA GLU A 256 -27.95 -0.76 -34.14
C GLU A 256 -27.81 -1.77 -32.99
N ASP A 257 -27.09 -2.88 -33.23
CA ASP A 257 -26.82 -3.89 -32.19
C ASP A 257 -25.86 -3.41 -31.10
N PHE A 258 -25.17 -2.29 -31.36
CA PHE A 258 -24.19 -1.68 -30.46
C PHE A 258 -24.77 -0.48 -29.70
N VAL A 259 -26.05 -0.18 -29.86
CA VAL A 259 -26.74 0.85 -29.06
C VAL A 259 -26.88 0.31 -27.65
N GLN A 260 -26.23 1.01 -26.72
CA GLN A 260 -26.39 0.65 -25.31
C GLN A 260 -27.74 1.15 -24.79
N ASN A 261 -28.46 0.27 -24.15
CA ASN A 261 -29.69 0.59 -23.42
C ASN A 261 -29.88 -0.41 -22.28
N PHE A 262 -30.09 0.09 -21.05
CA PHE A 262 -30.34 -0.76 -19.89
C PHE A 262 -31.34 -0.13 -18.94
N HIS A 263 -32.03 -0.97 -18.17
CA HIS A 263 -32.89 -0.55 -17.06
C HIS A 263 -32.12 -0.69 -15.74
N THR A 264 -32.10 0.38 -14.96
CA THR A 264 -31.40 0.40 -13.64
C THR A 264 -31.90 -0.72 -12.73
N SER A 265 -33.20 -1.08 -12.82
CA SER A 265 -33.82 -2.16 -12.05
C SER A 265 -33.27 -3.56 -12.36
N GLU A 266 -32.63 -3.77 -13.51
CA GLU A 266 -32.03 -5.05 -13.90
C GLU A 266 -30.59 -5.16 -13.41
N VAL A 267 -29.87 -4.03 -13.39
CA VAL A 267 -28.45 -3.94 -13.00
C VAL A 267 -28.28 -3.89 -11.49
N GLN A 268 -29.15 -3.18 -10.80
CA GLN A 268 -29.05 -2.93 -9.35
C GLN A 268 -28.95 -4.22 -8.51
N PRO A 269 -29.81 -5.25 -8.65
CA PRO A 269 -29.72 -6.47 -7.85
C PRO A 269 -28.43 -7.25 -8.07
N LEU A 270 -27.91 -7.21 -9.32
CA LEU A 270 -26.64 -7.85 -9.65
C LEU A 270 -25.48 -7.13 -8.95
N PHE A 271 -25.46 -5.80 -8.97
CA PHE A 271 -24.41 -4.99 -8.35
C PHE A 271 -24.44 -5.07 -6.82
N GLU A 272 -25.62 -5.15 -6.23
CA GLU A 272 -25.80 -5.39 -4.79
C GLU A 272 -25.20 -6.76 -4.39
N THR A 273 -25.50 -7.82 -5.16
CA THR A 273 -24.95 -9.15 -4.93
C THR A 273 -23.42 -9.18 -5.02
N LEU A 274 -22.84 -8.36 -5.92
CA LEU A 274 -21.41 -8.26 -6.14
C LEU A 274 -20.72 -7.29 -5.17
N GLY A 275 -21.47 -6.51 -4.37
CA GLY A 275 -20.93 -5.48 -3.50
C GLY A 275 -20.50 -4.20 -4.24
N PHE A 276 -21.09 -3.93 -5.43
CA PHE A 276 -20.74 -2.79 -6.30
C PHE A 276 -21.68 -1.60 -6.16
N THR A 277 -22.28 -1.43 -5.00
CA THR A 277 -23.28 -0.40 -4.72
C THR A 277 -22.85 1.01 -5.12
N LYS A 278 -21.54 1.31 -5.06
CA LYS A 278 -20.99 2.63 -5.46
C LYS A 278 -20.84 2.82 -6.96
N LEU A 279 -20.73 1.75 -7.73
CA LEU A 279 -20.59 1.86 -9.19
C LEU A 279 -21.93 2.13 -9.85
N THR A 280 -23.04 1.68 -9.27
CA THR A 280 -24.39 1.83 -9.86
C THR A 280 -24.76 3.28 -10.16
N PRO A 281 -24.69 4.24 -9.22
CA PRO A 281 -25.05 5.64 -9.50
C PRO A 281 -24.15 6.26 -10.58
N ARG A 282 -22.85 5.95 -10.52
CA ARG A 282 -21.86 6.49 -11.48
C ARG A 282 -22.08 5.92 -12.89
N ILE A 283 -22.41 4.64 -12.99
CA ILE A 283 -22.73 4.00 -14.27
C ILE A 283 -24.00 4.63 -14.86
N VAL A 284 -25.07 4.80 -14.07
CA VAL A 284 -26.31 5.45 -14.53
C VAL A 284 -26.05 6.88 -14.98
N GLN A 285 -25.28 7.64 -14.22
CA GLN A 285 -24.92 9.02 -14.56
C GLN A 285 -24.14 9.12 -15.86
N VAL A 286 -23.15 8.23 -16.09
CA VAL A 286 -22.21 8.33 -17.20
C VAL A 286 -22.73 7.65 -18.45
N MET A 287 -23.41 6.52 -18.30
CA MET A 287 -23.83 5.67 -19.42
C MET A 287 -25.31 5.85 -19.80
N GLY A 288 -26.11 6.58 -19.00
CA GLY A 288 -27.50 6.86 -19.26
C GLY A 288 -28.40 5.61 -19.14
N GLY A 289 -28.99 5.35 -18.00
CA GLY A 289 -30.04 4.35 -17.83
C GLY A 289 -31.42 5.03 -17.81
N GLU A 290 -32.49 4.36 -18.25
CA GLU A 290 -33.83 4.86 -18.00
C GLU A 290 -34.09 4.80 -16.49
N GLU A 291 -34.37 5.96 -15.87
CA GLU A 291 -34.83 6.03 -14.50
C GLU A 291 -36.17 5.31 -14.39
N ALA A 292 -36.18 4.13 -13.79
CA ALA A 292 -37.38 3.56 -13.25
C ALA A 292 -37.92 4.54 -12.19
N ALA A 293 -39.14 5.01 -12.33
CA ALA A 293 -39.80 5.81 -11.30
C ALA A 293 -39.76 5.00 -9.98
N PHE A 294 -38.90 5.40 -9.07
CA PHE A 294 -38.70 4.74 -7.80
C PHE A 294 -39.97 4.94 -6.96
N GLY A 295 -40.80 3.92 -6.91
CA GLY A 295 -41.86 3.77 -5.89
C GLY A 295 -41.22 3.26 -4.61
N ASP A 296 -41.20 4.10 -3.62
CA ASP A 296 -40.90 4.00 -2.18
C ASP A 296 -41.07 2.59 -1.56
N PRO A 297 -40.62 2.31 -0.40
CA PRO A 297 -39.55 2.82 0.46
C PRO A 297 -38.69 1.68 1.05
N GLY A 298 -37.51 1.98 1.30
CA GLY A 298 -36.56 1.10 1.93
C GLY A 298 -35.24 1.06 1.13
N SER A 299 -35.16 1.92 0.12
CA SER A 299 -33.94 2.19 -0.62
C SER A 299 -32.88 2.72 0.34
N LEU A 300 -31.80 1.97 0.50
CA LEU A 300 -30.57 2.38 1.16
C LEU A 300 -29.88 3.59 0.47
N PHE A 301 -30.49 4.13 -0.57
CA PHE A 301 -30.10 5.33 -1.29
C PHE A 301 -31.22 6.35 -1.10
N ALA A 302 -31.15 7.08 0.00
CA ALA A 302 -31.79 8.38 0.02
C ALA A 302 -31.25 9.18 -1.17
N PRO A 303 -32.09 9.88 -1.96
CA PRO A 303 -31.63 10.81 -2.97
C PRO A 303 -30.58 11.70 -2.32
N GLN A 304 -29.47 11.97 -3.03
CA GLN A 304 -28.57 13.03 -2.56
C GLN A 304 -29.47 14.26 -2.34
N GLU A 305 -29.64 14.64 -1.07
CA GLU A 305 -30.31 15.91 -0.79
C GLU A 305 -29.58 16.97 -1.58
N GLU A 306 -30.28 17.67 -2.43
CA GLU A 306 -29.75 18.86 -3.07
C GLU A 306 -29.29 19.78 -1.93
N ILE A 307 -27.96 19.90 -1.75
CA ILE A 307 -27.42 20.72 -0.67
C ILE A 307 -27.61 22.17 -1.08
N SER A 308 -28.67 22.77 -0.54
CA SER A 308 -28.86 24.21 -0.63
C SER A 308 -27.85 24.91 0.25
N LEU A 309 -27.12 25.87 -0.32
CA LEU A 309 -26.24 26.76 0.43
C LEU A 309 -26.98 27.99 0.93
N ASP A 310 -28.26 28.16 0.58
CA ASP A 310 -29.08 29.34 0.96
C ASP A 310 -29.33 29.40 2.47
N ASP A 311 -29.31 28.25 3.17
CA ASP A 311 -29.51 28.16 4.62
C ASP A 311 -28.19 28.16 5.41
N LEU A 312 -27.04 28.43 4.74
CA LEU A 312 -25.73 28.46 5.41
C LEU A 312 -25.60 29.72 6.26
N ALA A 313 -25.55 29.53 7.57
CA ALA A 313 -25.43 30.62 8.53
C ALA A 313 -23.98 31.10 8.70
N ASP A 314 -23.80 32.31 9.18
CA ASP A 314 -22.52 32.91 9.55
C ASP A 314 -22.15 32.67 11.03
N ALA A 315 -20.97 33.14 11.46
CA ALA A 315 -20.48 32.99 12.84
C ALA A 315 -21.45 33.50 13.93
N LYS A 316 -22.38 34.39 13.62
CA LYS A 316 -23.36 34.92 14.59
C LYS A 316 -24.34 33.86 15.05
N ALA A 317 -24.51 32.79 14.29
CA ALA A 317 -25.36 31.68 14.68
C ALA A 317 -24.68 30.76 15.74
N LEU A 318 -23.36 30.86 15.96
CA LEU A 318 -22.61 30.09 16.96
C LEU A 318 -22.82 30.65 18.38
N THR A 319 -24.09 30.76 18.79
CA THR A 319 -24.49 31.15 20.16
C THR A 319 -24.40 29.95 21.12
N SER A 320 -24.50 30.17 22.43
CA SER A 320 -24.57 29.07 23.40
C SER A 320 -25.72 28.09 23.11
N GLU A 321 -26.83 28.54 22.53
CA GLU A 321 -27.96 27.69 22.14
C GLU A 321 -27.58 26.73 20.98
N PHE A 322 -26.58 27.09 20.17
CA PHE A 322 -26.11 26.24 19.08
C PHE A 322 -25.37 25.00 19.57
N TYR A 323 -24.60 25.11 20.66
CA TYR A 323 -23.67 24.04 21.06
C TYR A 323 -23.87 23.50 22.49
N THR A 324 -24.45 24.26 23.42
CA THR A 324 -24.63 23.77 24.81
C THR A 324 -25.62 22.59 24.83
N ASP A 325 -25.21 21.52 25.51
CA ASP A 325 -25.94 20.24 25.59
C ASP A 325 -26.19 19.56 24.23
N LYS A 326 -25.52 19.97 23.17
CA LYS A 326 -25.66 19.39 21.83
C LYS A 326 -24.41 18.67 21.36
N THR A 327 -24.64 17.72 20.44
CA THR A 327 -23.59 17.13 19.63
C THR A 327 -23.37 18.01 18.41
N VAL A 328 -22.14 18.41 18.17
CA VAL A 328 -21.75 19.27 17.04
C VAL A 328 -20.73 18.56 16.17
N SER A 329 -21.02 18.44 14.88
CA SER A 329 -20.02 18.00 13.91
C SER A 329 -19.19 19.18 13.43
N ILE A 330 -17.92 18.94 13.17
CA ILE A 330 -17.00 19.96 12.65
C ILE A 330 -16.08 19.39 11.56
N HIS A 331 -15.94 20.17 10.49
CA HIS A 331 -14.93 19.97 9.45
C HIS A 331 -14.19 21.29 9.24
N VAL A 332 -12.84 21.25 9.26
CA VAL A 332 -11.98 22.43 9.08
C VAL A 332 -11.24 22.36 7.76
N VAL A 333 -11.15 23.51 7.09
CA VAL A 333 -10.28 23.71 5.93
C VAL A 333 -8.99 24.34 6.43
N LEU A 334 -7.87 23.70 6.12
CA LEU A 334 -6.57 24.02 6.68
C LEU A 334 -5.62 24.54 5.61
N ASP A 335 -4.73 25.45 6.02
CA ASP A 335 -3.56 25.88 5.27
C ASP A 335 -2.27 25.56 6.05
N GLY A 336 -1.16 25.42 5.31
CA GLY A 336 0.14 25.07 5.92
C GLY A 336 0.44 23.58 5.97
N LYS A 337 1.51 23.26 6.66
CA LYS A 337 2.00 21.86 6.83
C LYS A 337 2.05 21.49 8.31
N THR A 338 1.83 20.21 8.61
CA THR A 338 2.06 19.66 9.94
C THR A 338 3.47 20.00 10.43
N PRO A 339 3.61 20.41 11.71
CA PRO A 339 2.56 20.63 12.73
C PRO A 339 2.12 22.11 12.86
N PHE A 340 2.28 22.93 11.82
CA PHE A 340 2.05 24.38 11.85
C PHE A 340 0.91 24.81 10.92
N ARG A 341 -0.17 24.02 10.93
CA ARG A 341 -1.39 24.31 10.16
C ARG A 341 -2.21 25.42 10.82
N THR A 342 -2.98 26.12 9.99
CA THR A 342 -3.94 27.14 10.43
C THR A 342 -5.31 26.88 9.81
N VAL A 343 -6.38 27.21 10.54
CA VAL A 343 -7.74 27.10 10.04
C VAL A 343 -8.05 28.30 9.15
N THR A 344 -8.44 28.05 7.91
CA THR A 344 -8.92 29.09 6.99
C THR A 344 -10.43 29.21 7.00
N ASN A 345 -11.14 28.12 7.15
CA ASN A 345 -12.59 28.05 7.32
C ASN A 345 -12.96 26.85 8.19
N ALA A 346 -14.07 26.95 8.90
CA ALA A 346 -14.70 25.85 9.60
C ALA A 346 -16.16 25.73 9.20
N TYR A 347 -16.65 24.50 9.07
CA TYR A 347 -18.03 24.15 8.86
C TYR A 347 -18.50 23.37 10.08
N LEU A 348 -19.63 23.78 10.68
CA LEU A 348 -20.16 23.20 11.90
C LEU A 348 -21.66 22.88 11.70
N SER A 349 -22.12 21.79 12.26
CA SER A 349 -23.56 21.46 12.28
C SER A 349 -23.96 20.89 13.63
N ASN A 350 -25.11 21.33 14.14
CA ASN A 350 -25.77 20.73 15.31
C ASN A 350 -27.03 19.92 14.93
N GLY A 351 -27.21 19.63 13.62
CA GLY A 351 -28.37 18.95 13.06
C GLY A 351 -29.45 19.90 12.56
N ASP A 352 -29.68 21.01 13.25
CA ASP A 352 -30.69 22.00 12.90
C ASP A 352 -30.14 23.13 12.01
N THR A 353 -28.92 23.54 12.29
CA THR A 353 -28.25 24.68 11.64
C THR A 353 -26.87 24.31 11.20
N ILE A 354 -26.46 24.79 10.02
CA ILE A 354 -25.10 24.64 9.49
C ILE A 354 -24.46 26.00 9.38
N VAL A 355 -23.24 26.13 9.90
CA VAL A 355 -22.50 27.39 9.96
C VAL A 355 -21.17 27.25 9.20
N LYS A 356 -20.86 28.22 8.38
CA LYS A 356 -19.53 28.45 7.81
C LYS A 356 -18.90 29.69 8.44
N THR A 357 -17.65 29.58 8.90
CA THR A 357 -16.96 30.73 9.53
C THR A 357 -15.44 30.61 9.39
N ASP A 358 -14.77 31.73 9.36
CA ASP A 358 -13.33 31.93 9.53
C ASP A 358 -13.00 32.50 10.93
N ASP A 359 -14.01 32.77 11.76
CA ASP A 359 -13.84 33.24 13.14
C ASP A 359 -13.38 32.09 14.07
N THR A 360 -12.07 31.95 14.21
CA THR A 360 -11.43 30.92 15.03
C THR A 360 -11.84 31.01 16.50
N LYS A 361 -12.16 32.21 17.03
CA LYS A 361 -12.62 32.36 18.41
C LYS A 361 -14.02 31.80 18.61
N ALA A 362 -14.92 32.02 17.65
CA ALA A 362 -16.25 31.44 17.68
C ALA A 362 -16.18 29.90 17.59
N VAL A 363 -15.30 29.37 16.72
CA VAL A 363 -15.05 27.91 16.62
C VAL A 363 -14.52 27.36 17.94
N LEU A 364 -13.54 28.03 18.57
CA LEU A 364 -12.99 27.60 19.85
C LEU A 364 -14.05 27.57 20.96
N ALA A 365 -14.96 28.55 21.01
CA ALA A 365 -16.07 28.54 21.96
C ALA A 365 -16.99 27.31 21.79
N VAL A 366 -17.21 26.86 20.54
CA VAL A 366 -17.97 25.63 20.29
C VAL A 366 -17.16 24.41 20.72
N LEU A 367 -15.86 24.35 20.39
CA LEU A 367 -14.98 23.25 20.78
C LEU A 367 -14.88 23.10 22.31
N GLN A 368 -15.01 24.19 23.07
CA GLN A 368 -14.98 24.21 24.53
C GLN A 368 -16.36 23.89 25.15
N GLY A 369 -17.45 24.36 24.53
CA GLY A 369 -18.78 24.36 25.13
C GLY A 369 -19.75 23.27 24.65
N ALA A 370 -19.48 22.56 23.55
CA ALA A 370 -20.36 21.51 23.06
C ALA A 370 -20.31 20.27 23.96
N ASN A 371 -21.43 19.54 24.07
CA ASN A 371 -21.51 18.30 24.85
C ASN A 371 -20.69 17.19 24.17
N ALA A 372 -20.77 17.09 22.84
CA ALA A 372 -19.92 16.20 22.06
C ALA A 372 -19.51 16.83 20.73
N ILE A 373 -18.29 16.53 20.29
CA ILE A 373 -17.73 16.96 19.01
C ILE A 373 -17.53 15.73 18.12
N VAL A 374 -18.01 15.80 16.88
CA VAL A 374 -17.88 14.74 15.89
C VAL A 374 -17.01 15.23 14.74
N THR A 375 -15.91 14.55 14.46
CA THR A 375 -14.96 14.97 13.41
C THR A 375 -14.18 13.77 12.84
N THR A 376 -13.40 14.01 11.80
CA THR A 376 -12.33 13.13 11.31
C THR A 376 -10.95 13.77 11.45
N GLN A 377 -10.89 14.94 12.07
CA GLN A 377 -9.73 15.83 12.05
C GLN A 377 -9.31 16.26 13.46
N THR A 378 -9.46 15.39 14.47
CA THR A 378 -9.14 15.74 15.87
C THR A 378 -7.71 16.24 16.01
N LYS A 379 -6.76 15.55 15.39
CA LYS A 379 -5.35 15.91 15.46
C LYS A 379 -5.07 17.26 14.82
N GLU A 380 -5.60 17.48 13.62
CA GLU A 380 -5.46 18.73 12.86
C GLU A 380 -6.09 19.91 13.57
N ILE A 381 -7.23 19.69 14.23
CA ILE A 381 -7.91 20.72 15.02
C ILE A 381 -7.02 21.13 16.21
N ILE A 382 -6.49 20.15 16.97
CA ILE A 382 -5.59 20.44 18.09
C ILE A 382 -4.30 21.10 17.61
N GLU A 383 -3.73 20.69 16.47
CA GLU A 383 -2.58 21.37 15.87
C GLU A 383 -2.85 22.86 15.60
N ALA A 384 -3.99 23.14 14.93
CA ALA A 384 -4.29 24.47 14.41
C ALA A 384 -4.68 25.49 15.50
N PHE A 385 -5.28 25.02 16.59
CA PHE A 385 -5.68 25.86 17.72
C PHE A 385 -4.64 25.92 18.85
N GLY A 386 -3.51 25.26 18.72
CA GLY A 386 -2.65 24.80 19.78
C GLY A 386 -1.47 25.68 20.21
N GLU A 387 -1.39 26.99 19.89
CA GLU A 387 -0.55 27.89 20.69
C GLU A 387 -1.26 28.32 21.99
N ASP A 388 -2.63 28.35 21.92
CA ASP A 388 -3.47 28.70 23.06
C ASP A 388 -4.35 27.54 23.57
N ALA A 389 -4.35 26.36 22.92
CA ALA A 389 -5.44 25.41 23.07
C ALA A 389 -5.13 23.91 23.32
N PRO A 390 -3.92 23.36 23.52
CA PRO A 390 -3.81 21.97 23.95
C PRO A 390 -4.52 21.69 25.28
N ALA A 391 -4.50 22.63 26.21
CA ALA A 391 -5.20 22.56 27.50
C ALA A 391 -6.68 22.99 27.43
N GLU A 392 -7.09 23.69 26.36
CA GLU A 392 -8.43 24.30 26.26
C GLU A 392 -9.45 23.44 25.50
N ILE A 393 -8.98 22.49 24.62
CA ILE A 393 -9.87 21.53 23.96
C ILE A 393 -9.89 20.24 24.76
N SER A 394 -10.80 20.12 25.73
CA SER A 394 -10.95 18.86 26.46
C SER A 394 -11.47 17.76 25.53
N LEU A 395 -10.76 16.64 25.49
CA LEU A 395 -11.19 15.43 24.78
C LEU A 395 -12.26 14.65 25.55
N PHE A 396 -12.45 14.96 26.82
CA PHE A 396 -13.32 14.25 27.76
C PHE A 396 -14.26 15.20 28.48
N ASN A 397 -15.42 14.70 28.87
CA ASN A 397 -16.34 15.35 29.79
C ASN A 397 -15.83 15.28 31.24
N ASP A 398 -16.47 15.98 32.15
CA ASP A 398 -16.13 16.00 33.60
C ASP A 398 -16.21 14.61 34.25
N ASP A 399 -17.07 13.74 33.73
CA ASP A 399 -17.19 12.33 34.15
C ASP A 399 -16.16 11.40 33.49
N LYS A 400 -15.21 11.95 32.73
CA LYS A 400 -14.16 11.25 31.96
C LYS A 400 -14.65 10.41 30.79
N THR A 401 -15.89 10.56 30.34
CA THR A 401 -16.35 9.96 29.09
C THR A 401 -15.82 10.73 27.88
N ALA A 402 -15.60 10.02 26.77
CA ALA A 402 -15.11 10.64 25.53
C ALA A 402 -16.11 11.68 25.02
N ARG A 403 -15.63 12.91 24.90
CA ARG A 403 -16.38 14.05 24.38
C ARG A 403 -16.13 14.26 22.88
N VAL A 404 -14.93 13.95 22.41
CA VAL A 404 -14.60 13.99 21.00
C VAL A 404 -14.75 12.59 20.40
N HIS A 405 -15.53 12.51 19.32
CA HIS A 405 -15.74 11.30 18.54
C HIS A 405 -15.03 11.46 17.20
N ASP A 406 -13.87 10.85 17.06
CA ASP A 406 -13.11 10.83 15.81
C ASP A 406 -13.55 9.63 14.95
N MET A 407 -14.26 9.91 13.86
CA MET A 407 -14.84 8.88 13.00
C MET A 407 -13.77 8.07 12.27
N SER A 408 -12.64 8.66 11.90
CA SER A 408 -11.52 7.96 11.26
C SER A 408 -10.85 6.99 12.23
N LEU A 409 -10.64 7.42 13.47
CA LEU A 409 -10.03 6.60 14.50
C LEU A 409 -10.94 5.44 14.94
N LEU A 410 -12.24 5.69 15.10
CA LEU A 410 -13.22 4.64 15.39
C LEU A 410 -13.27 3.62 14.25
N ALA A 411 -13.26 4.06 13.00
CA ALA A 411 -13.26 3.18 11.84
C ALA A 411 -11.97 2.36 11.74
N TYR A 412 -10.81 2.96 12.06
CA TYR A 412 -9.54 2.24 12.14
C TYR A 412 -9.57 1.13 13.20
N LEU A 413 -10.11 1.38 14.38
CA LEU A 413 -10.23 0.35 15.42
C LEU A 413 -11.15 -0.78 15.00
N LEU A 414 -12.21 -0.48 14.25
CA LEU A 414 -13.15 -1.47 13.71
C LEU A 414 -12.56 -2.30 12.56
N ASP A 415 -11.65 -1.73 11.73
CA ASP A 415 -10.97 -2.43 10.64
C ASP A 415 -9.57 -1.83 10.39
N PRO A 416 -8.54 -2.29 11.09
CA PRO A 416 -7.18 -1.74 10.98
C PRO A 416 -6.43 -2.19 9.70
N THR A 417 -7.08 -2.90 8.79
CA THR A 417 -6.44 -3.44 7.56
C THR A 417 -6.48 -2.47 6.39
N ARG A 418 -7.19 -1.35 6.53
CA ARG A 418 -7.31 -0.32 5.49
C ARG A 418 -6.12 0.63 5.48
N THR A 419 -5.89 1.22 4.32
CA THR A 419 -4.83 2.22 4.13
C THR A 419 -5.33 3.67 4.21
N ASN A 420 -6.66 3.88 4.20
CA ASN A 420 -7.29 5.19 4.23
C ASN A 420 -8.65 5.12 4.93
N TYR A 421 -8.89 6.04 5.85
CA TYR A 421 -10.11 6.20 6.64
C TYR A 421 -10.80 7.55 6.35
N GLY A 422 -10.70 8.05 5.12
CA GLY A 422 -11.40 9.26 4.67
C GLY A 422 -12.89 9.05 4.42
N TYR A 423 -13.60 10.14 4.13
CA TYR A 423 -15.08 10.16 4.00
C TYR A 423 -15.63 9.10 3.05
N LEU A 424 -14.94 8.79 1.96
CA LEU A 424 -15.40 7.76 1.02
C LEU A 424 -15.56 6.39 1.70
N TYR A 425 -14.62 5.99 2.52
CA TYR A 425 -14.70 4.75 3.29
C TYR A 425 -15.67 4.87 4.46
N LEU A 426 -15.69 6.00 5.16
CA LEU A 426 -16.54 6.19 6.34
C LEU A 426 -18.03 6.15 6.00
N THR A 427 -18.46 6.85 4.93
CA THR A 427 -19.86 6.85 4.49
C THR A 427 -20.33 5.45 4.10
N GLU A 428 -19.45 4.66 3.46
CA GLU A 428 -19.75 3.26 3.15
C GLU A 428 -19.81 2.39 4.43
N ARG A 429 -18.80 2.51 5.27
CA ARG A 429 -18.66 1.68 6.48
C ARG A 429 -19.81 1.84 7.45
N PHE A 430 -20.32 3.07 7.59
CA PHE A 430 -21.39 3.41 8.50
C PHE A 430 -22.76 3.56 7.82
N SER A 431 -22.86 3.23 6.52
CA SER A 431 -24.10 3.23 5.73
C SER A 431 -24.83 4.58 5.75
N VAL A 432 -24.09 5.68 5.62
CA VAL A 432 -24.65 7.04 5.53
C VAL A 432 -24.49 7.58 4.10
N PRO A 433 -25.26 8.61 3.69
CA PRO A 433 -25.15 9.20 2.36
C PRO A 433 -23.71 9.60 2.01
N SER A 434 -23.32 9.40 0.76
CA SER A 434 -22.01 9.80 0.25
C SER A 434 -21.86 11.33 0.23
N ILE A 435 -20.61 11.81 0.27
CA ILE A 435 -20.35 13.24 0.18
C ILE A 435 -20.77 13.74 -1.19
N ALA A 436 -21.57 14.82 -1.21
CA ALA A 436 -22.02 15.47 -2.44
C ALA A 436 -20.82 16.08 -3.16
N SER A 437 -20.75 15.90 -4.49
CA SER A 437 -19.76 16.55 -5.34
C SER A 437 -20.21 17.94 -5.74
N GLY A 438 -19.31 18.92 -5.75
CA GLY A 438 -19.66 20.29 -6.12
C GLY A 438 -18.61 21.30 -5.75
N SER A 439 -19.02 22.47 -5.32
CA SER A 439 -18.09 23.46 -4.77
C SER A 439 -17.56 22.98 -3.41
N VAL A 440 -16.44 23.55 -2.98
CA VAL A 440 -15.84 23.25 -1.65
C VAL A 440 -16.88 23.40 -0.54
N ASP A 441 -17.75 24.41 -0.62
CA ASP A 441 -18.82 24.62 0.36
C ASP A 441 -19.84 23.47 0.35
N VAL A 442 -20.25 22.98 -0.82
CA VAL A 442 -21.17 21.83 -0.94
C VAL A 442 -20.55 20.58 -0.34
N GLU A 443 -19.29 20.31 -0.64
CA GLU A 443 -18.58 19.14 -0.08
C GLU A 443 -18.45 19.23 1.44
N CYS A 444 -18.02 20.38 1.98
CA CYS A 444 -17.85 20.57 3.42
C CYS A 444 -19.18 20.52 4.20
N VAL A 445 -20.25 21.09 3.64
CA VAL A 445 -21.60 20.97 4.23
C VAL A 445 -22.06 19.51 4.24
N SER A 446 -21.83 18.78 3.15
CA SER A 446 -22.13 17.35 3.08
C SER A 446 -21.32 16.56 4.12
N MET A 447 -20.05 16.91 4.32
CA MET A 447 -19.18 16.26 5.31
C MET A 447 -19.70 16.42 6.73
N VAL A 448 -20.11 17.63 7.16
CA VAL A 448 -20.61 17.83 8.53
C VAL A 448 -21.97 17.16 8.76
N LYS A 449 -22.84 17.08 7.74
CA LYS A 449 -24.07 16.29 7.80
C LYS A 449 -23.75 14.78 7.96
N ALA A 450 -22.86 14.26 7.14
CA ALA A 450 -22.44 12.86 7.20
C ALA A 450 -21.80 12.47 8.54
N LEU A 451 -20.99 13.36 9.13
CA LEU A 451 -20.39 13.16 10.46
C LEU A 451 -21.45 12.95 11.55
N LEU A 452 -22.49 13.79 11.60
CA LEU A 452 -23.57 13.61 12.56
C LEU A 452 -24.33 12.29 12.32
N ALA A 453 -24.63 11.99 11.06
CA ALA A 453 -25.37 10.78 10.71
C ALA A 453 -24.62 9.49 11.06
N MET A 454 -23.28 9.47 10.94
CA MET A 454 -22.49 8.27 11.25
C MET A 454 -22.14 8.11 12.73
N ASN A 455 -22.28 9.18 13.55
CA ASN A 455 -21.80 9.20 14.93
C ASN A 455 -22.38 8.07 15.81
N GLU A 456 -23.68 7.91 15.84
CA GLU A 456 -24.35 6.91 16.67
C GLU A 456 -23.94 5.49 16.26
N VAL A 457 -23.99 5.20 14.95
CA VAL A 457 -23.63 3.89 14.38
C VAL A 457 -22.18 3.53 14.66
N ALA A 458 -21.27 4.49 14.53
CA ALA A 458 -19.85 4.28 14.78
C ALA A 458 -19.57 3.99 16.25
N CYS A 459 -20.13 4.80 17.15
CA CYS A 459 -19.96 4.63 18.60
C CYS A 459 -20.59 3.32 19.09
N GLU A 460 -21.79 2.98 18.64
CA GLU A 460 -22.45 1.70 18.99
C GLU A 460 -21.65 0.50 18.45
N SER A 461 -21.12 0.58 17.22
CA SER A 461 -20.30 -0.48 16.65
C SER A 461 -19.03 -0.69 17.48
N ALA A 462 -18.36 0.39 17.90
CA ALA A 462 -17.18 0.31 18.74
C ALA A 462 -17.49 -0.29 20.13
N ARG A 463 -18.65 0.03 20.72
CA ARG A 463 -19.11 -0.55 21.99
C ARG A 463 -19.46 -2.03 21.84
N ARG A 464 -20.18 -2.41 20.81
CA ARG A 464 -20.56 -3.79 20.52
C ARG A 464 -19.34 -4.70 20.30
N GLU A 465 -18.30 -4.17 19.63
CA GLU A 465 -17.03 -4.86 19.42
C GLU A 465 -16.05 -4.74 20.61
N GLU A 466 -16.47 -4.17 21.75
CA GLU A 466 -15.66 -3.97 22.96
C GLU A 466 -14.40 -3.11 22.74
N LEU A 467 -14.42 -2.23 21.75
CA LEU A 467 -13.30 -1.35 21.39
C LEU A 467 -13.38 0.04 22.04
N TRP A 468 -14.53 0.36 22.68
CA TRP A 468 -14.76 1.69 23.23
C TRP A 468 -13.78 2.04 24.36
N SER A 469 -13.46 1.08 25.23
CA SER A 469 -12.46 1.28 26.29
C SER A 469 -11.07 1.57 25.70
N LEU A 470 -10.65 0.82 24.66
CA LEU A 470 -9.40 1.08 23.95
C LEU A 470 -9.37 2.48 23.33
N TYR A 471 -10.49 2.90 22.75
CA TYR A 471 -10.65 4.24 22.18
C TYR A 471 -10.45 5.33 23.24
N GLU A 472 -11.18 5.24 24.37
CA GLU A 472 -11.16 6.26 25.43
C GLU A 472 -9.85 6.28 26.21
N THR A 473 -9.26 5.12 26.48
CA THR A 473 -8.11 5.06 27.41
C THR A 473 -6.77 5.15 26.72
N ILE A 474 -6.69 4.79 25.44
CA ILE A 474 -5.41 4.72 24.72
C ILE A 474 -5.40 5.66 23.52
N GLU A 475 -6.34 5.47 22.57
CA GLU A 475 -6.20 6.07 21.26
C GLU A 475 -6.59 7.56 21.23
N LEU A 476 -7.67 7.94 21.90
CA LEU A 476 -8.11 9.32 21.92
C LEU A 476 -7.12 10.24 22.67
N PRO A 477 -6.63 9.89 23.88
CA PRO A 477 -5.63 10.69 24.57
C PRO A 477 -4.32 10.82 23.80
N LEU A 478 -3.95 9.75 23.05
CA LEU A 478 -2.71 9.73 22.29
C LEU A 478 -2.64 10.84 21.24
N ILE A 479 -3.79 11.26 20.69
CA ILE A 479 -3.82 12.36 19.71
C ILE A 479 -3.12 13.61 20.26
N HIS A 480 -3.42 13.98 21.51
CA HIS A 480 -2.79 15.12 22.17
C HIS A 480 -1.27 14.92 22.32
N THR A 481 -0.86 13.78 22.84
CA THR A 481 0.58 13.43 22.99
C THR A 481 1.32 13.53 21.66
N LEU A 482 0.73 13.02 20.56
CA LEU A 482 1.37 13.09 19.24
C LEU A 482 1.47 14.52 18.71
N VAL A 483 0.45 15.35 18.90
CA VAL A 483 0.52 16.78 18.52
C VAL A 483 1.64 17.49 19.26
N VAL A 484 1.79 17.27 20.56
CA VAL A 484 2.89 17.85 21.35
C VAL A 484 4.24 17.39 20.83
N MET A 485 4.44 16.11 20.61
CA MET A 485 5.69 15.56 20.06
C MET A 485 6.02 16.13 18.68
N GLU A 486 5.05 16.24 17.79
CA GLU A 486 5.24 16.81 16.46
C GLU A 486 5.60 18.29 16.50
N LYS A 487 4.96 19.07 17.38
CA LYS A 487 5.31 20.50 17.61
C LYS A 487 6.70 20.66 18.23
N ASN A 488 7.06 19.80 19.17
CA ASN A 488 8.39 19.80 19.75
C ASN A 488 9.46 19.55 18.68
N GLY A 489 9.27 18.50 17.84
CA GLY A 489 10.27 18.09 16.86
C GLY A 489 11.64 17.79 17.51
N ILE A 490 12.58 17.27 16.73
CA ILE A 490 13.93 16.99 17.20
C ILE A 490 14.96 17.90 16.52
N TYR A 491 15.89 18.44 17.29
CA TYR A 491 16.95 19.29 16.76
C TYR A 491 18.02 18.47 16.04
N ILE A 492 18.48 18.97 14.90
CA ILE A 492 19.56 18.40 14.11
C ILE A 492 20.64 19.44 13.86
N ASP A 493 21.91 19.05 14.04
CA ASP A 493 23.07 19.88 13.76
C ASP A 493 23.30 19.98 12.25
N THR A 494 22.96 21.12 11.68
CA THR A 494 23.01 21.36 10.24
C THR A 494 24.43 21.44 9.69
N GLU A 495 25.42 21.86 10.47
CA GLU A 495 26.82 21.92 10.06
C GLU A 495 27.40 20.51 9.98
N LYS A 496 27.20 19.72 11.02
CA LYS A 496 27.60 18.28 11.02
C LYS A 496 26.88 17.48 9.95
N LEU A 497 25.60 17.78 9.69
CA LEU A 497 24.85 17.15 8.60
C LEU A 497 25.50 17.44 7.24
N ALA A 498 25.90 18.70 6.99
CA ALA A 498 26.55 19.08 5.74
C ALA A 498 27.94 18.39 5.59
N GLU A 499 28.74 18.35 6.65
CA GLU A 499 30.03 17.67 6.69
C GLU A 499 29.89 16.16 6.44
N THR A 500 28.94 15.51 7.13
CA THR A 500 28.68 14.07 6.95
C THR A 500 28.18 13.75 5.54
N THR A 501 27.32 14.63 5.00
CA THR A 501 26.83 14.51 3.61
C THR A 501 27.98 14.57 2.61
N ALA A 502 28.89 15.53 2.75
CA ALA A 502 30.04 15.68 1.86
C ALA A 502 30.95 14.45 1.89
N ARG A 503 31.26 13.96 3.09
CA ARG A 503 32.09 12.77 3.29
C ARG A 503 31.45 11.50 2.70
N PHE A 504 30.16 11.28 2.91
CA PHE A 504 29.45 10.12 2.36
C PHE A 504 29.35 10.18 0.84
N LYS A 505 29.20 11.38 0.25
CA LYS A 505 29.25 11.57 -1.22
C LYS A 505 30.63 11.25 -1.81
N GLU A 506 31.69 11.65 -1.14
CA GLU A 506 33.06 11.31 -1.56
C GLU A 506 33.29 9.79 -1.51
N GLU A 507 32.88 9.14 -0.42
CA GLU A 507 32.97 7.68 -0.30
C GLU A 507 32.13 6.97 -1.37
N LEU A 508 30.90 7.47 -1.62
CA LEU A 508 30.04 6.91 -2.66
C LEU A 508 30.68 7.00 -4.04
N ALA A 509 31.31 8.13 -4.37
CA ALA A 509 32.03 8.32 -5.63
C ALA A 509 33.24 7.38 -5.76
N GLN A 510 33.98 7.15 -4.67
CA GLN A 510 35.07 6.22 -4.63
C GLN A 510 34.62 4.77 -4.87
N VAL A 511 33.61 4.32 -4.13
CA VAL A 511 33.07 2.95 -4.30
C VAL A 511 32.46 2.75 -5.68
N GLN A 512 31.82 3.78 -6.23
CA GLN A 512 31.31 3.77 -7.60
C GLN A 512 32.45 3.56 -8.63
N GLN A 513 33.57 4.26 -8.47
CA GLN A 513 34.72 4.10 -9.36
C GLN A 513 35.32 2.69 -9.25
N GLU A 514 35.45 2.16 -8.04
CA GLU A 514 35.92 0.79 -7.81
C GLU A 514 35.03 -0.26 -8.50
N ILE A 515 33.69 -0.05 -8.48
CA ILE A 515 32.74 -0.92 -9.19
C ILE A 515 32.99 -0.85 -10.70
N TYR A 516 33.17 0.35 -11.26
CA TYR A 516 33.41 0.53 -12.69
C TYR A 516 34.74 -0.06 -13.12
N ASP A 517 35.76 0.07 -12.29
CA ASP A 517 37.10 -0.52 -12.58
C ASP A 517 37.04 -2.06 -12.60
N ILE A 518 36.28 -2.68 -11.69
CA ILE A 518 36.08 -4.13 -11.67
C ILE A 518 35.18 -4.59 -12.84
N ALA A 519 34.13 -3.83 -13.16
CA ALA A 519 33.22 -4.15 -14.27
C ALA A 519 33.86 -3.91 -15.66
N GLY A 520 34.90 -3.06 -15.75
CA GLY A 520 35.54 -2.63 -16.99
C GLY A 520 34.73 -1.63 -17.82
N GLU A 521 33.61 -1.12 -17.29
CA GLU A 521 32.75 -0.14 -17.95
C GLU A 521 31.89 0.63 -16.96
N THR A 522 31.35 1.77 -17.40
CA THR A 522 30.41 2.57 -16.63
C THR A 522 28.96 2.13 -16.90
N PHE A 523 28.15 2.06 -15.86
CA PHE A 523 26.73 1.72 -15.95
C PHE A 523 25.97 2.30 -14.75
N ASN A 524 24.64 2.31 -14.81
CA ASN A 524 23.84 2.74 -13.67
C ASN A 524 23.69 1.61 -12.64
N ILE A 525 24.45 1.68 -11.53
CA ILE A 525 24.45 0.69 -10.43
C ILE A 525 23.08 0.56 -9.78
N ASN A 526 22.29 1.63 -9.77
CA ASN A 526 20.92 1.63 -9.24
C ASN A 526 19.88 1.05 -10.21
N SER A 527 20.26 0.72 -11.46
CA SER A 527 19.38 0.05 -12.41
C SER A 527 19.49 -1.46 -12.27
N PRO A 528 18.45 -2.17 -11.73
CA PRO A 528 18.49 -3.64 -11.61
C PRO A 528 18.75 -4.34 -12.95
N LYS A 529 18.25 -3.76 -14.06
CA LYS A 529 18.43 -4.31 -15.41
C LYS A 529 19.90 -4.23 -15.86
N GLN A 530 20.53 -3.06 -15.74
CA GLN A 530 21.93 -2.89 -16.14
C GLN A 530 22.87 -3.69 -15.24
N LEU A 531 22.64 -3.63 -13.94
CA LEU A 531 23.38 -4.42 -12.96
C LEU A 531 23.26 -5.92 -13.21
N GLY A 532 22.05 -6.42 -13.55
CA GLY A 532 21.83 -7.81 -13.89
C GLY A 532 22.65 -8.26 -15.10
N VAL A 533 22.74 -7.43 -16.15
CA VAL A 533 23.60 -7.70 -17.33
C VAL A 533 25.07 -7.78 -16.94
N ILE A 534 25.57 -6.86 -16.10
CA ILE A 534 26.97 -6.88 -15.65
C ILE A 534 27.26 -8.17 -14.87
N LEU A 535 26.46 -8.47 -13.83
CA LEU A 535 26.73 -9.58 -12.91
C LEU A 535 26.54 -10.95 -13.59
N PHE A 536 25.45 -11.15 -14.31
CA PHE A 536 25.04 -12.48 -14.76
C PHE A 536 25.40 -12.80 -16.22
N GLU A 537 25.52 -11.79 -17.10
CA GLU A 537 25.85 -12.02 -18.51
C GLU A 537 27.32 -11.76 -18.81
N LYS A 538 27.92 -10.68 -18.24
CA LYS A 538 29.31 -10.32 -18.52
C LYS A 538 30.30 -10.99 -17.56
N MET A 539 29.98 -10.98 -16.27
CA MET A 539 30.83 -11.59 -15.24
C MET A 539 30.49 -13.08 -14.99
N ASN A 540 29.40 -13.60 -15.58
CA ASN A 540 28.96 -14.99 -15.49
C ASN A 540 28.76 -15.49 -14.04
N LEU A 541 28.29 -14.64 -13.13
CA LEU A 541 27.96 -15.06 -11.77
C LEU A 541 26.74 -16.00 -11.77
N PRO A 542 26.61 -16.89 -10.76
CA PRO A 542 25.46 -17.81 -10.67
C PRO A 542 24.15 -17.06 -10.56
N VAL A 543 23.14 -17.45 -11.36
CA VAL A 543 21.80 -16.87 -11.30
C VAL A 543 21.02 -17.54 -10.18
N ILE A 544 20.81 -16.84 -9.07
CA ILE A 544 20.08 -17.36 -7.89
C ILE A 544 18.57 -17.25 -8.12
N LYS A 545 18.10 -16.10 -8.66
CA LYS A 545 16.67 -15.83 -8.79
C LYS A 545 16.40 -14.98 -10.02
N LYS A 546 15.32 -15.32 -10.75
CA LYS A 546 14.80 -14.50 -11.86
C LYS A 546 13.50 -13.83 -11.46
N THR A 547 13.29 -12.63 -11.98
CA THR A 547 12.02 -11.89 -11.91
C THR A 547 11.31 -11.96 -13.25
N LYS A 548 10.06 -11.50 -13.33
CA LYS A 548 9.32 -11.41 -14.60
C LYS A 548 10.04 -10.54 -15.66
N THR A 549 10.89 -9.62 -15.23
CA THR A 549 11.56 -8.62 -16.08
C THR A 549 13.06 -8.83 -16.23
N GLY A 550 13.62 -9.93 -15.71
CA GLY A 550 15.04 -10.24 -15.80
C GLY A 550 15.64 -10.88 -14.54
N TYR A 551 16.92 -10.66 -14.30
CA TYR A 551 17.62 -11.18 -13.13
C TYR A 551 17.26 -10.37 -11.87
N SER A 552 17.07 -11.06 -10.74
CA SER A 552 16.95 -10.37 -9.46
C SER A 552 18.32 -9.91 -8.99
N THR A 553 18.40 -8.66 -8.56
CA THR A 553 19.56 -8.06 -7.89
C THR A 553 19.16 -7.50 -6.53
N ASP A 554 18.15 -8.11 -5.88
CA ASP A 554 17.75 -7.72 -4.52
C ASP A 554 18.88 -8.02 -3.51
N ALA A 555 18.75 -7.44 -2.32
CA ALA A 555 19.80 -7.54 -1.30
C ALA A 555 20.08 -9.01 -0.90
N GLU A 556 19.02 -9.85 -0.86
CA GLU A 556 19.14 -11.27 -0.52
C GLU A 556 19.95 -12.03 -1.57
N VAL A 557 19.68 -11.80 -2.85
CA VAL A 557 20.44 -12.40 -3.96
C VAL A 557 21.89 -11.94 -3.95
N LEU A 558 22.13 -10.65 -3.74
CA LEU A 558 23.49 -10.12 -3.67
C LEU A 558 24.25 -10.66 -2.46
N ASP A 559 23.57 -10.83 -1.32
CA ASP A 559 24.22 -11.38 -0.13
C ASP A 559 24.65 -12.84 -0.33
N MET A 560 23.83 -13.66 -1.00
CA MET A 560 24.20 -15.03 -1.40
C MET A 560 25.42 -15.05 -2.36
N LEU A 561 25.59 -14.02 -3.18
CA LEU A 561 26.68 -13.89 -4.14
C LEU A 561 27.93 -13.20 -3.57
N ARG A 562 27.91 -12.80 -2.29
CA ARG A 562 28.96 -11.98 -1.65
C ARG A 562 30.37 -12.57 -1.83
N HIS A 563 30.51 -13.88 -1.77
CA HIS A 563 31.79 -14.59 -1.86
C HIS A 563 32.18 -15.00 -3.29
N GLU A 564 31.29 -14.80 -4.26
CA GLU A 564 31.55 -15.20 -5.67
C GLU A 564 32.38 -14.17 -6.42
N SER A 565 32.28 -12.88 -6.04
CA SER A 565 33.07 -11.81 -6.71
C SER A 565 33.18 -10.56 -5.84
N PRO A 566 34.37 -9.90 -5.83
CA PRO A 566 34.57 -8.66 -5.09
C PRO A 566 33.61 -7.52 -5.47
N ILE A 567 33.08 -7.50 -6.69
CA ILE A 567 32.14 -6.47 -7.14
C ILE A 567 30.86 -6.51 -6.34
N VAL A 568 30.40 -7.68 -5.89
CA VAL A 568 29.14 -7.84 -5.15
C VAL A 568 29.21 -7.14 -3.79
N GLU A 569 30.34 -7.30 -3.08
CA GLU A 569 30.56 -6.60 -1.82
C GLU A 569 30.56 -5.08 -1.99
N LYS A 570 31.21 -4.59 -3.06
CA LYS A 570 31.23 -3.16 -3.41
C LYS A 570 29.84 -2.64 -3.77
N ILE A 571 29.03 -3.42 -4.49
CA ILE A 571 27.65 -3.03 -4.82
C ILE A 571 26.77 -2.96 -3.56
N LEU A 572 26.90 -3.90 -2.63
CA LEU A 572 26.20 -3.86 -1.34
C LEU A 572 26.60 -2.63 -0.53
N ALA A 573 27.92 -2.32 -0.47
CA ALA A 573 28.44 -1.12 0.18
C ALA A 573 27.91 0.16 -0.49
N TYR A 574 27.98 0.23 -1.82
CA TYR A 574 27.45 1.36 -2.61
C TYR A 574 25.97 1.61 -2.30
N ARG A 575 25.12 0.59 -2.39
CA ARG A 575 23.68 0.71 -2.11
C ARG A 575 23.38 1.15 -0.68
N SER A 576 24.17 0.66 0.28
CA SER A 576 24.04 1.07 1.67
C SER A 576 24.33 2.57 1.84
N VAL A 577 25.45 3.04 1.32
CA VAL A 577 25.85 4.47 1.41
C VAL A 577 24.92 5.35 0.58
N ALA A 578 24.54 4.94 -0.63
CA ALA A 578 23.63 5.69 -1.49
C ALA A 578 22.27 5.93 -0.81
N LYS A 579 21.74 4.91 -0.12
CA LYS A 579 20.50 5.04 0.66
C LYS A 579 20.66 6.04 1.82
N LEU A 580 21.80 6.01 2.53
CA LEU A 580 22.06 6.95 3.61
C LEU A 580 22.16 8.38 3.10
N VAL A 581 22.87 8.61 1.99
CA VAL A 581 22.98 9.94 1.38
C VAL A 581 21.62 10.45 0.94
N SER A 582 20.89 9.69 0.12
CA SER A 582 19.64 10.16 -0.47
C SER A 582 18.49 10.30 0.54
N THR A 583 18.35 9.34 1.46
CA THR A 583 17.21 9.30 2.39
C THR A 583 17.48 10.13 3.64
N TYR A 584 18.68 10.00 4.23
CA TYR A 584 18.95 10.59 5.55
C TYR A 584 19.85 11.82 5.50
N CYS A 585 20.73 11.99 4.53
CA CYS A 585 21.51 13.22 4.43
C CYS A 585 20.73 14.29 3.64
N GLU A 586 20.44 14.05 2.38
CA GLU A 586 19.74 15.00 1.53
C GLU A 586 18.24 15.10 1.88
N GLY A 587 17.60 13.96 2.18
CA GLY A 587 16.19 13.92 2.55
C GLY A 587 15.89 14.66 3.85
N LEU A 588 16.74 14.55 4.88
CA LEU A 588 16.55 15.31 6.14
C LEU A 588 16.80 16.80 5.94
N ALA A 589 17.83 17.18 5.15
CA ALA A 589 18.20 18.58 4.95
C ALA A 589 17.04 19.45 4.43
N VAL A 590 16.19 18.90 3.54
CA VAL A 590 15.04 19.64 3.00
C VAL A 590 13.83 19.69 3.93
N LEU A 591 13.83 18.90 5.01
CA LEU A 591 12.75 18.82 5.98
C LEU A 591 13.03 19.60 7.27
N ILE A 592 14.22 20.21 7.40
CA ILE A 592 14.56 21.06 8.54
C ILE A 592 13.70 22.32 8.45
N ASN A 593 12.97 22.61 9.52
CA ASN A 593 12.19 23.84 9.60
C ASN A 593 13.11 25.04 9.83
N ASP A 594 13.01 26.04 9.00
CA ASP A 594 13.90 27.23 9.04
C ASP A 594 13.80 28.05 10.33
N LYS A 595 12.63 28.06 10.97
CA LYS A 595 12.39 28.82 12.20
C LYS A 595 12.86 28.06 13.44
N THR A 596 12.49 26.79 13.56
CA THR A 596 12.78 25.97 14.74
C THR A 596 14.13 25.29 14.68
N LYS A 597 14.74 25.15 13.49
CA LYS A 597 15.94 24.35 13.22
C LYS A 597 15.79 22.88 13.63
N ARG A 598 14.55 22.39 13.64
CA ARG A 598 14.17 21.05 14.04
C ARG A 598 13.53 20.29 12.87
N ILE A 599 13.51 19.00 13.00
CA ILE A 599 12.74 18.09 12.13
C ILE A 599 11.47 17.75 12.88
N HIS A 600 10.34 18.03 12.23
CA HIS A 600 9.00 17.73 12.72
C HIS A 600 8.43 16.57 11.93
N THR A 601 8.65 15.34 12.41
CA THR A 601 8.08 14.16 11.81
C THR A 601 6.58 14.09 12.06
N THR A 602 5.82 13.45 11.17
CA THR A 602 4.41 13.14 11.38
C THR A 602 4.28 11.73 11.95
N PHE A 603 3.65 11.56 13.11
CA PHE A 603 3.29 10.26 13.67
C PHE A 603 1.90 9.84 13.22
N ASN A 604 1.84 8.74 12.46
CA ASN A 604 0.58 8.23 11.94
C ASN A 604 0.04 7.13 12.87
N GLN A 605 -1.16 7.36 13.39
CA GLN A 605 -1.83 6.47 14.35
C GLN A 605 -2.62 5.33 13.66
N MET A 606 -3.06 5.54 12.42
CA MET A 606 -4.03 4.70 11.71
C MET A 606 -3.45 3.97 10.48
N VAL A 607 -2.16 3.66 10.46
CA VAL A 607 -1.49 3.05 9.29
C VAL A 607 -1.21 1.57 9.50
N THR A 608 -0.79 1.16 10.69
CA THR A 608 -0.38 -0.22 10.92
C THR A 608 -1.53 -1.09 11.43
N ALA A 609 -1.63 -2.30 10.91
CA ALA A 609 -2.66 -3.25 11.37
C ALA A 609 -2.40 -3.83 12.77
N THR A 610 -1.24 -3.57 13.37
CA THR A 610 -0.86 -4.03 14.72
C THR A 610 -1.11 -2.99 15.82
N GLY A 611 -1.49 -1.76 15.46
CA GLY A 611 -1.59 -0.66 16.41
C GLY A 611 -0.29 0.12 16.63
N ARG A 612 0.85 -0.32 16.07
CA ARG A 612 2.10 0.45 16.16
C ARG A 612 1.96 1.79 15.44
N LEU A 613 2.61 2.82 15.96
CA LEU A 613 2.77 4.08 15.24
C LEU A 613 3.67 3.89 14.04
N SER A 614 3.46 4.66 13.00
CA SER A 614 4.43 4.87 11.94
C SER A 614 4.82 6.34 11.87
N SER A 615 6.02 6.61 11.36
CA SER A 615 6.57 7.97 11.22
C SER A 615 6.78 8.26 9.74
N SER A 616 6.42 9.46 9.31
CA SER A 616 6.60 9.93 7.93
C SER A 616 7.05 11.39 7.88
N ASP A 617 7.65 11.79 6.79
CA ASP A 617 8.07 13.15 6.47
C ASP A 617 8.99 13.82 7.53
N PRO A 618 10.10 13.16 7.98
CA PRO A 618 10.68 11.89 7.53
C PRO A 618 10.33 10.71 8.42
N ASN A 619 10.58 9.47 7.96
CA ASN A 619 10.48 8.30 8.82
C ASN A 619 11.72 8.17 9.71
N LEU A 620 11.65 8.69 10.94
CA LEU A 620 12.72 8.63 11.92
C LEU A 620 12.86 7.27 12.61
N GLN A 621 11.82 6.41 12.56
CA GLN A 621 11.85 5.07 13.15
C GLN A 621 12.74 4.09 12.37
N ASN A 622 13.08 4.41 11.11
CA ASN A 622 13.87 3.55 10.23
C ASN A 622 15.35 3.94 10.12
N ILE A 623 15.85 4.89 10.91
CA ILE A 623 17.27 5.25 10.93
C ILE A 623 18.07 4.06 11.49
N PRO A 624 19.05 3.50 10.73
CA PRO A 624 19.77 2.30 11.14
C PRO A 624 20.54 2.49 12.47
N VAL A 625 20.41 1.54 13.38
CA VAL A 625 21.11 1.55 14.70
C VAL A 625 22.35 0.66 14.68
N ARG A 626 22.28 -0.48 13.95
CA ARG A 626 23.29 -1.55 14.02
C ARG A 626 24.55 -1.26 13.24
N THR A 627 24.47 -0.45 12.19
CA THR A 627 25.61 -0.11 11.34
C THR A 627 26.34 1.12 11.88
N GLU A 628 27.66 1.18 11.72
CA GLU A 628 28.49 2.33 12.10
C GLU A 628 27.97 3.62 11.45
N LYS A 629 27.75 3.60 10.15
CA LYS A 629 27.21 4.73 9.39
C LYS A 629 25.80 5.15 9.81
N GLY A 630 24.96 4.21 10.20
CA GLY A 630 23.65 4.52 10.76
C GLY A 630 23.77 5.24 12.09
N ARG A 631 24.72 4.84 12.94
CA ARG A 631 25.04 5.56 14.19
C ARG A 631 25.56 6.97 13.92
N GLU A 632 26.35 7.17 12.87
CA GLU A 632 26.77 8.52 12.48
C GLU A 632 25.60 9.43 12.12
N ILE A 633 24.56 8.92 11.45
CA ILE A 633 23.32 9.69 11.20
C ILE A 633 22.61 10.01 12.51
N ARG A 634 22.48 9.05 13.44
CA ARG A 634 21.88 9.32 14.77
C ARG A 634 22.68 10.32 15.60
N ALA A 635 23.99 10.37 15.44
CA ALA A 635 24.86 11.33 16.12
C ALA A 635 24.67 12.79 15.67
N LEU A 636 23.88 13.02 14.61
CA LEU A 636 23.52 14.37 14.16
C LEU A 636 22.38 15.00 14.95
N PHE A 637 21.66 14.21 15.74
CA PHE A 637 20.53 14.67 16.55
C PHE A 637 20.95 14.98 17.97
N PHE A 638 20.69 16.20 18.39
CA PHE A 638 21.09 16.76 19.67
C PHE A 638 19.88 17.34 20.44
N PRO A 639 20.00 17.63 21.74
CA PRO A 639 19.04 18.50 22.43
C PRO A 639 19.04 19.89 21.79
N GLY A 640 17.87 20.50 21.68
CA GLY A 640 17.74 21.84 21.13
C GLY A 640 18.18 22.93 22.12
N ALA A 641 18.16 24.19 21.68
CA ALA A 641 18.54 25.34 22.53
C ALA A 641 17.67 25.39 23.81
N GLY A 642 18.33 25.49 24.96
CA GLY A 642 17.67 25.49 26.26
C GLY A 642 17.57 24.13 26.95
N TYR A 643 18.06 23.05 26.28
CA TYR A 643 18.16 21.71 26.82
C TYR A 643 19.61 21.24 26.80
N ASP A 644 19.95 20.32 27.69
CA ASP A 644 21.34 19.92 27.94
C ASP A 644 21.64 18.50 27.43
N THR A 645 20.67 17.60 27.47
CA THR A 645 20.88 16.20 27.17
C THR A 645 19.65 15.55 26.51
N LEU A 646 19.86 14.48 25.75
CA LEU A 646 18.79 13.55 25.35
C LEU A 646 18.69 12.41 26.36
N VAL A 647 17.48 12.01 26.69
CA VAL A 647 17.19 10.84 27.52
C VAL A 647 16.40 9.86 26.68
N SER A 648 16.81 8.59 26.69
CA SER A 648 16.09 7.45 26.08
C SER A 648 15.62 6.51 27.17
N ALA A 649 14.37 6.07 27.08
CA ALA A 649 13.78 5.03 27.91
C ALA A 649 13.23 3.92 27.02
N ASP A 650 13.81 2.71 27.09
CA ASP A 650 13.52 1.58 26.23
C ASP A 650 13.00 0.39 27.05
N TYR A 651 11.91 -0.23 26.61
CA TYR A 651 11.42 -1.44 27.23
C TYR A 651 12.33 -2.64 26.96
N SER A 652 12.83 -3.26 28.02
CA SER A 652 13.66 -4.46 27.92
C SER A 652 12.83 -5.69 27.57
N GLN A 653 12.94 -6.19 26.36
CA GLN A 653 12.34 -7.45 25.87
C GLN A 653 10.81 -7.53 26.06
N ILE A 654 10.08 -6.45 25.78
CA ILE A 654 8.65 -6.34 26.05
C ILE A 654 7.83 -7.47 25.43
N GLU A 655 8.10 -7.83 24.17
CA GLU A 655 7.33 -8.87 23.46
C GLU A 655 7.47 -10.25 24.13
N LEU A 656 8.65 -10.60 24.64
CA LEU A 656 8.86 -11.85 25.39
C LEU A 656 8.20 -11.83 26.76
N ARG A 657 8.15 -10.67 27.43
CA ARG A 657 7.46 -10.50 28.71
C ARG A 657 5.94 -10.63 28.53
N ILE A 658 5.41 -10.05 27.46
CA ILE A 658 4.00 -10.19 27.07
C ILE A 658 3.69 -11.65 26.73
N LEU A 659 4.55 -12.36 26.00
CA LEU A 659 4.39 -13.77 25.72
C LEU A 659 4.35 -14.62 27.01
N ALA A 660 5.25 -14.34 27.96
CA ALA A 660 5.25 -14.99 29.25
C ALA A 660 3.93 -14.79 30.00
N HIS A 661 3.43 -13.56 30.04
CA HIS A 661 2.14 -13.22 30.66
C HIS A 661 0.94 -13.91 29.98
N LEU A 662 0.84 -13.80 28.64
CA LEU A 662 -0.31 -14.30 27.88
C LEU A 662 -0.34 -15.84 27.81
N SER A 663 0.82 -16.49 27.77
CA SER A 663 0.91 -17.96 27.81
C SER A 663 0.71 -18.55 29.21
N GLY A 664 1.09 -17.78 30.25
CA GLY A 664 1.10 -18.27 31.63
C GLY A 664 2.14 -19.37 31.86
N ASP A 665 3.23 -19.41 31.06
CA ASP A 665 4.28 -20.42 31.20
C ASP A 665 5.14 -20.15 32.44
N GLU A 666 5.08 -21.04 33.43
CA GLU A 666 5.69 -20.84 34.73
C GLU A 666 7.22 -20.75 34.67
N ALA A 667 7.86 -21.50 33.75
CA ALA A 667 9.31 -21.47 33.61
C ALA A 667 9.77 -20.15 33.02
N LEU A 668 9.04 -19.64 32.02
CA LEU A 668 9.32 -18.37 31.36
C LEU A 668 9.03 -17.18 32.30
N ILE A 669 7.91 -17.21 33.03
CA ILE A 669 7.56 -16.19 34.04
C ILE A 669 8.66 -16.14 35.13
N LYS A 670 9.04 -17.31 35.67
CA LYS A 670 10.07 -17.38 36.71
C LYS A 670 11.41 -16.84 36.22
N ALA A 671 11.81 -17.12 34.99
CA ALA A 671 13.05 -16.59 34.44
C ALA A 671 13.07 -15.04 34.42
N PHE A 672 11.95 -14.38 34.09
CA PHE A 672 11.83 -12.93 34.13
C PHE A 672 11.74 -12.37 35.55
N VAL A 673 11.01 -13.02 36.46
CA VAL A 673 10.91 -12.58 37.85
C VAL A 673 12.26 -12.70 38.57
N ASP A 674 13.04 -13.75 38.28
CA ASP A 674 14.38 -13.98 38.83
C ASP A 674 15.45 -13.05 38.17
N GLY A 675 15.09 -12.19 37.18
CA GLY A 675 16.01 -11.27 36.48
C GLY A 675 17.08 -11.99 35.65
N LYS A 676 16.83 -13.19 35.16
CA LYS A 676 17.80 -13.98 34.39
C LYS A 676 17.92 -13.43 32.96
N ASP A 677 19.10 -13.60 32.33
CA ASP A 677 19.26 -13.44 30.90
C ASP A 677 18.42 -14.49 30.15
N ILE A 678 17.28 -14.06 29.64
CA ILE A 678 16.28 -14.96 29.03
C ILE A 678 16.85 -15.78 27.87
N HIS A 679 17.77 -15.22 27.07
CA HIS A 679 18.36 -15.93 25.93
C HIS A 679 19.35 -16.99 26.42
N ARG A 680 20.15 -16.67 27.44
CA ARG A 680 21.05 -17.63 28.09
C ARG A 680 20.28 -18.69 28.85
N PHE A 681 19.21 -18.30 29.54
CA PHE A 681 18.32 -19.21 30.24
C PHE A 681 17.64 -20.19 29.24
N THR A 682 17.07 -19.67 28.14
CA THR A 682 16.48 -20.52 27.08
C THR A 682 17.51 -21.49 26.49
N ALA A 683 18.72 -21.02 26.17
CA ALA A 683 19.78 -21.88 25.66
C ALA A 683 20.12 -23.01 26.65
N ALA A 684 20.28 -22.68 27.93
CA ALA A 684 20.56 -23.65 28.98
C ALA A 684 19.44 -24.70 29.11
N GLU A 685 18.19 -24.27 29.14
CA GLU A 685 17.01 -25.12 29.26
C GLU A 685 16.82 -26.02 28.04
N VAL A 686 16.97 -25.50 26.82
CA VAL A 686 16.80 -26.26 25.57
C VAL A 686 17.95 -27.26 25.36
N LEU A 687 19.19 -26.89 25.71
CA LEU A 687 20.38 -27.76 25.52
C LEU A 687 20.67 -28.65 26.71
N GLY A 688 19.96 -28.51 27.84
CA GLY A 688 20.18 -29.27 29.07
C GLY A 688 21.55 -28.97 29.72
N LYS A 689 22.02 -27.71 29.64
CA LYS A 689 23.32 -27.25 30.20
C LYS A 689 23.11 -26.32 31.37
N SER A 690 24.17 -26.07 32.17
CA SER A 690 24.17 -24.95 33.10
C SER A 690 24.23 -23.62 32.33
N GLN A 691 23.72 -22.53 32.94
CA GLN A 691 23.78 -21.20 32.28
C GLN A 691 25.23 -20.72 32.10
N GLU A 692 26.14 -21.14 32.95
CA GLU A 692 27.56 -20.79 32.90
C GLU A 692 28.26 -21.44 31.70
N ASP A 693 27.81 -22.64 31.30
CA ASP A 693 28.37 -23.39 30.18
C ASP A 693 27.79 -22.98 28.81
N VAL A 694 26.82 -22.07 28.77
CA VAL A 694 26.24 -21.58 27.52
C VAL A 694 27.22 -20.65 26.82
N THR A 695 27.60 -21.03 25.60
CA THR A 695 28.47 -20.20 24.75
C THR A 695 27.75 -18.96 24.21
N SER A 696 28.51 -17.98 23.72
CA SER A 696 27.96 -16.79 23.09
C SER A 696 27.18 -17.11 21.81
N GLU A 697 27.60 -18.14 21.09
CA GLU A 697 26.91 -18.64 19.88
C GLU A 697 25.57 -19.29 20.23
N GLU A 698 25.54 -20.18 21.21
CA GLU A 698 24.32 -20.84 21.69
C GLU A 698 23.32 -19.80 22.24
N ARG A 699 23.79 -18.79 22.96
CA ARG A 699 22.98 -17.66 23.40
C ARG A 699 22.40 -16.86 22.23
N SER A 700 23.18 -16.66 21.16
CA SER A 700 22.74 -15.97 19.95
C SER A 700 21.69 -16.80 19.19
N HIS A 701 21.89 -18.12 19.09
CA HIS A 701 20.89 -19.05 18.55
C HIS A 701 19.58 -18.99 19.34
N ALA A 702 19.64 -19.06 20.67
CA ALA A 702 18.45 -18.96 21.53
C ALA A 702 17.75 -17.59 21.37
N LYS A 703 18.50 -16.51 21.17
CA LYS A 703 17.91 -15.19 20.85
C LYS A 703 17.11 -15.24 19.56
N ALA A 704 17.66 -15.82 18.49
CA ALA A 704 16.95 -15.95 17.21
C ALA A 704 15.71 -16.86 17.35
N ILE A 705 15.78 -17.93 18.15
CA ILE A 705 14.66 -18.83 18.43
C ILE A 705 13.57 -18.08 19.22
N ASN A 706 13.91 -17.40 20.30
CA ASN A 706 12.97 -16.68 21.14
C ASN A 706 12.14 -15.65 20.33
N PHE A 707 12.81 -14.88 19.46
CA PHE A 707 12.10 -13.94 18.58
C PHE A 707 11.39 -14.66 17.43
N GLY A 708 12.02 -15.69 16.86
CA GLY A 708 11.43 -16.49 15.79
C GLY A 708 10.11 -17.14 16.19
N ILE A 709 10.00 -17.64 17.41
CA ILE A 709 8.75 -18.23 17.94
C ILE A 709 7.62 -17.20 17.97
N ILE A 710 7.88 -15.98 18.45
CA ILE A 710 6.88 -14.87 18.43
C ILE A 710 6.36 -14.61 17.01
N TYR A 711 7.24 -14.70 16.01
CA TYR A 711 6.90 -14.48 14.60
C TYR A 711 6.42 -15.73 13.86
N GLY A 712 6.24 -16.85 14.57
CA GLY A 712 5.80 -18.13 13.98
C GLY A 712 6.79 -18.69 12.96
N ILE A 713 8.10 -18.66 13.28
CA ILE A 713 9.17 -19.11 12.39
C ILE A 713 9.03 -20.60 12.07
N SER A 714 9.22 -20.96 10.80
CA SER A 714 9.30 -22.37 10.38
C SER A 714 10.71 -22.95 10.56
N ASP A 715 10.82 -24.29 10.57
CA ASP A 715 12.09 -25.00 10.54
C ASP A 715 13.00 -24.54 9.37
N PHE A 716 12.41 -24.26 8.21
CA PHE A 716 13.11 -23.71 7.05
C PHE A 716 13.62 -22.26 7.30
N GLY A 717 12.78 -21.40 7.87
CA GLY A 717 13.18 -20.03 8.21
C GLY A 717 14.34 -20.03 9.21
N LEU A 718 14.19 -20.79 10.31
CA LEU A 718 15.20 -20.86 11.36
C LEU A 718 16.52 -21.47 10.86
N SER A 719 16.46 -22.51 10.00
CA SER A 719 17.66 -23.12 9.42
C SER A 719 18.47 -22.12 8.59
N ARG A 720 17.79 -21.28 7.82
CA ARG A 720 18.42 -20.23 7.02
C ARG A 720 19.04 -19.14 7.90
N ASP A 721 18.30 -18.67 8.90
CA ASP A 721 18.73 -17.56 9.75
C ASP A 721 19.94 -17.94 10.64
N LEU A 722 20.05 -19.21 11.03
CA LEU A 722 21.14 -19.72 11.86
C LEU A 722 22.26 -20.39 11.03
N GLY A 723 22.07 -20.64 9.75
CA GLY A 723 23.04 -21.39 8.92
C GLY A 723 23.19 -22.86 9.30
N ILE A 724 22.15 -23.48 9.89
CA ILE A 724 22.09 -24.88 10.33
C ILE A 724 21.20 -25.72 9.41
N THR A 725 21.25 -27.05 9.57
CA THR A 725 20.37 -27.93 8.81
C THR A 725 18.91 -27.79 9.25
N ARG A 726 17.97 -28.07 8.35
CA ARG A 726 16.53 -28.03 8.66
C ARG A 726 16.15 -29.02 9.76
N GLY A 727 16.84 -30.16 9.84
CA GLY A 727 16.66 -31.15 10.92
C GLY A 727 17.05 -30.59 12.29
N GLU A 728 18.18 -29.90 12.37
CA GLU A 728 18.64 -29.22 13.59
C GLU A 728 17.67 -28.10 13.99
N ALA A 729 17.25 -27.26 13.03
CA ALA A 729 16.29 -26.19 13.30
C ALA A 729 14.96 -26.74 13.85
N LYS A 730 14.44 -27.82 13.25
CA LYS A 730 13.25 -28.50 13.77
C LYS A 730 13.45 -29.00 15.18
N ASN A 731 14.58 -29.69 15.47
CA ASN A 731 14.89 -30.18 16.78
C ASN A 731 14.96 -29.07 17.85
N TYR A 732 15.53 -27.91 17.49
CA TYR A 732 15.54 -26.74 18.37
C TYR A 732 14.13 -26.25 18.70
N ILE A 733 13.24 -26.14 17.69
CA ILE A 733 11.84 -25.73 17.88
C ILE A 733 11.09 -26.73 18.76
N ASP A 734 11.25 -28.03 18.50
CA ASP A 734 10.60 -29.10 19.27
C ASP A 734 11.10 -29.13 20.75
N LEU A 735 12.39 -28.93 20.99
CA LEU A 735 12.97 -28.82 22.34
C LEU A 735 12.44 -27.56 23.06
N TYR A 736 12.38 -26.40 22.35
CA TYR A 736 11.81 -25.17 22.90
C TYR A 736 10.38 -25.39 23.40
N PHE A 737 9.50 -25.93 22.57
CA PHE A 737 8.11 -26.17 22.93
C PHE A 737 7.93 -27.30 23.97
N SER A 738 8.85 -28.26 24.02
CA SER A 738 8.83 -29.25 25.10
C SER A 738 9.17 -28.60 26.45
N ARG A 739 10.00 -27.56 26.46
CA ARG A 739 10.41 -26.85 27.66
C ARG A 739 9.41 -25.77 28.08
N TYR A 740 8.75 -25.12 27.09
CA TYR A 740 7.72 -24.12 27.30
C TYR A 740 6.36 -24.58 26.73
N PRO A 741 5.74 -25.61 27.30
CA PRO A 741 4.53 -26.22 26.74
C PRO A 741 3.35 -25.25 26.67
N LYS A 742 3.19 -24.38 27.67
CA LYS A 742 2.11 -23.37 27.67
C LYS A 742 2.27 -22.30 26.62
N VAL A 743 3.49 -22.00 26.15
CA VAL A 743 3.73 -21.13 25.00
C VAL A 743 3.15 -21.79 23.74
N LYS A 744 3.39 -23.10 23.54
CA LYS A 744 2.81 -23.81 22.40
C LYS A 744 1.28 -23.84 22.46
N GLU A 745 0.71 -24.18 23.62
CA GLU A 745 -0.75 -24.19 23.84
C GLU A 745 -1.37 -22.80 23.52
N TYR A 746 -0.69 -21.73 23.93
CA TYR A 746 -1.11 -20.35 23.62
C TYR A 746 -1.10 -20.09 22.11
N MET A 747 0.00 -20.43 21.41
CA MET A 747 0.11 -20.23 19.96
C MET A 747 -0.95 -21.03 19.19
N ASP A 748 -1.14 -22.31 19.54
CA ASP A 748 -2.15 -23.17 18.94
C ASP A 748 -3.58 -22.61 19.18
N ARG A 749 -3.84 -22.12 20.39
CA ARG A 749 -5.12 -21.47 20.73
C ARG A 749 -5.39 -20.20 19.89
N MET A 750 -4.37 -19.33 19.67
CA MET A 750 -4.55 -18.13 18.87
C MET A 750 -4.88 -18.47 17.40
N VAL A 751 -4.25 -19.51 16.87
CA VAL A 751 -4.55 -20.00 15.51
C VAL A 751 -5.96 -20.59 15.46
N GLN A 752 -6.35 -21.39 16.45
CA GLN A 752 -7.71 -21.96 16.53
C GLN A 752 -8.78 -20.85 16.63
N GLU A 753 -8.59 -19.89 17.54
CA GLU A 753 -9.50 -18.73 17.68
C GLU A 753 -9.65 -17.95 16.37
N ALA A 754 -8.54 -17.73 15.68
CA ALA A 754 -8.55 -17.09 14.39
C ALA A 754 -9.34 -17.89 13.33
N HIS A 755 -9.21 -19.22 13.29
CA HIS A 755 -10.01 -20.09 12.40
C HIS A 755 -11.51 -20.04 12.70
N GLU A 756 -11.88 -19.93 13.97
CA GLU A 756 -13.27 -19.91 14.43
C GLU A 756 -13.92 -18.53 14.26
N THR A 757 -13.20 -17.45 14.57
CA THR A 757 -13.76 -16.09 14.64
C THR A 757 -13.38 -15.20 13.44
N GLY A 758 -12.37 -15.59 12.68
CA GLY A 758 -11.80 -14.76 11.60
C GLY A 758 -10.92 -13.63 12.11
N LYS A 759 -10.69 -13.48 13.41
CA LYS A 759 -9.92 -12.38 14.01
C LYS A 759 -9.17 -12.81 15.27
N VAL A 760 -8.22 -11.97 15.68
CA VAL A 760 -7.50 -12.07 16.96
C VAL A 760 -7.50 -10.74 17.68
N ARG A 761 -7.28 -10.74 19.01
CA ARG A 761 -7.31 -9.53 19.84
C ARG A 761 -6.05 -9.41 20.72
N THR A 762 -5.67 -8.16 21.02
CA THR A 762 -4.68 -7.83 22.05
C THR A 762 -5.28 -7.94 23.44
N MET A 763 -4.43 -7.83 24.48
CA MET A 763 -4.87 -7.75 25.89
C MET A 763 -5.83 -6.57 26.16
N PHE A 764 -5.74 -5.50 25.38
CA PHE A 764 -6.59 -4.30 25.48
C PHE A 764 -7.81 -4.33 24.55
N GLY A 765 -8.05 -5.46 23.87
CA GLY A 765 -9.21 -5.64 22.98
C GLY A 765 -9.00 -5.17 21.54
N ARG A 766 -7.85 -4.59 21.18
CA ARG A 766 -7.54 -4.24 19.78
C ARG A 766 -7.68 -5.47 18.91
N GLN A 767 -8.46 -5.39 17.85
CA GLN A 767 -8.73 -6.52 16.97
C GLN A 767 -7.99 -6.40 15.63
N ARG A 768 -7.73 -7.57 15.04
CA ARG A 768 -7.24 -7.69 13.67
C ARG A 768 -7.97 -8.81 12.95
N GLU A 769 -8.64 -8.47 11.85
CA GLU A 769 -9.27 -9.45 10.97
C GLU A 769 -8.23 -10.19 10.13
N LEU A 770 -8.47 -11.48 9.89
CA LEU A 770 -7.59 -12.39 9.16
C LEU A 770 -8.37 -13.09 8.04
N PRO A 771 -8.72 -12.38 6.96
CA PRO A 771 -9.59 -12.92 5.90
C PRO A 771 -9.03 -14.16 5.21
N ASP A 772 -7.69 -14.33 5.21
CA ASP A 772 -7.01 -15.47 4.59
C ASP A 772 -6.81 -16.68 5.54
N ILE A 773 -7.32 -16.63 6.78
CA ILE A 773 -7.07 -17.70 7.78
C ILE A 773 -7.63 -19.07 7.34
N ASN A 774 -8.74 -19.08 6.61
CA ASN A 774 -9.38 -20.27 6.05
C ASN A 774 -9.10 -20.46 4.55
N SER A 775 -8.08 -19.78 3.99
CA SER A 775 -7.72 -19.88 2.58
C SER A 775 -7.28 -21.29 2.20
N ARG A 776 -7.73 -21.78 1.04
CA ARG A 776 -7.23 -23.05 0.47
C ARG A 776 -5.76 -22.96 0.03
N ASN A 777 -5.28 -21.75 -0.25
CA ASN A 777 -3.88 -21.52 -0.59
C ASN A 777 -3.02 -21.63 0.67
N PHE A 778 -2.13 -22.63 0.68
CA PHE A 778 -1.25 -22.89 1.83
C PHE A 778 -0.42 -21.68 2.25
N ASN A 779 0.16 -20.93 1.31
CA ASN A 779 1.01 -19.79 1.63
C ASN A 779 0.23 -18.66 2.29
N ARG A 780 -0.98 -18.34 1.78
CA ARG A 780 -1.86 -17.33 2.36
C ARG A 780 -2.33 -17.74 3.75
N ARG A 781 -2.81 -18.98 3.90
CA ARG A 781 -3.26 -19.51 5.18
C ARG A 781 -2.11 -19.52 6.20
N SER A 782 -0.95 -20.04 5.84
CA SER A 782 0.22 -20.07 6.73
C SER A 782 0.71 -18.69 7.15
N PHE A 783 0.59 -17.69 6.24
CA PHE A 783 0.86 -16.30 6.60
C PHE A 783 -0.17 -15.76 7.60
N ALA A 784 -1.46 -16.03 7.39
CA ALA A 784 -2.53 -15.62 8.31
C ALA A 784 -2.39 -16.30 9.70
N GLU A 785 -2.02 -17.59 9.75
CA GLU A 785 -1.75 -18.32 10.99
C GLU A 785 -0.57 -17.70 11.78
N ARG A 786 0.53 -17.35 11.10
CA ARG A 786 1.64 -16.61 11.73
C ARG A 786 1.21 -15.23 12.22
N THR A 787 0.38 -14.54 11.44
CA THR A 787 -0.17 -13.26 11.85
C THR A 787 -1.08 -13.38 13.07
N ALA A 788 -1.85 -14.46 13.17
CA ALA A 788 -2.68 -14.76 14.36
C ALA A 788 -1.84 -14.93 15.62
N MET A 789 -0.71 -15.61 15.54
CA MET A 789 0.20 -15.80 16.68
C MET A 789 0.89 -14.51 17.12
N ASN A 790 1.33 -13.69 16.14
CA ASN A 790 2.13 -12.49 16.40
C ASN A 790 1.28 -11.29 16.86
N THR A 791 0.10 -11.06 16.24
CA THR A 791 -0.68 -9.85 16.46
C THR A 791 -1.03 -9.58 17.93
N PRO A 792 -1.48 -10.56 18.74
CA PRO A 792 -1.79 -10.32 20.15
C PRO A 792 -0.59 -9.83 20.96
N ILE A 793 0.61 -10.33 20.66
CA ILE A 793 1.85 -9.96 21.37
C ILE A 793 2.32 -8.58 20.93
N GLN A 794 2.51 -8.40 19.64
CA GLN A 794 3.03 -7.14 19.07
C GLN A 794 2.04 -5.98 19.24
N GLY A 795 0.74 -6.25 19.11
CA GLY A 795 -0.30 -5.24 19.34
C GLY A 795 -0.42 -4.86 20.81
N THR A 796 -0.29 -5.80 21.75
CA THR A 796 -0.25 -5.49 23.19
C THR A 796 0.98 -4.63 23.53
N ALA A 797 2.14 -4.89 22.94
CA ALA A 797 3.32 -4.03 23.11
C ALA A 797 3.06 -2.61 22.61
N ALA A 798 2.38 -2.48 21.45
CA ALA A 798 1.98 -1.17 20.91
C ALA A 798 0.98 -0.44 21.84
N ASP A 799 0.05 -1.15 22.44
CA ASP A 799 -0.92 -0.57 23.38
C ASP A 799 -0.23 -0.10 24.67
N ILE A 800 0.73 -0.88 25.19
CA ILE A 800 1.50 -0.53 26.38
C ILE A 800 2.36 0.71 26.15
N ILE A 801 3.09 0.81 25.04
CA ILE A 801 3.91 2.01 24.77
C ILE A 801 3.04 3.25 24.57
N LYS A 802 1.87 3.14 23.95
CA LYS A 802 0.92 4.25 23.82
C LYS A 802 0.38 4.74 25.16
N LEU A 803 0.02 3.80 26.05
CA LEU A 803 -0.35 4.13 27.42
C LEU A 803 0.79 4.83 28.16
N ALA A 804 2.01 4.34 28.00
CA ALA A 804 3.20 4.96 28.61
C ALA A 804 3.41 6.38 28.07
N MET A 805 3.29 6.60 26.76
CA MET A 805 3.38 7.93 26.15
C MET A 805 2.38 8.91 26.78
N ASN A 806 1.10 8.51 26.84
CA ASN A 806 0.04 9.34 27.41
C ASN A 806 0.29 9.69 28.88
N GLN A 807 0.76 8.71 29.68
CA GLN A 807 1.03 8.95 31.11
C GLN A 807 2.31 9.77 31.34
N VAL A 808 3.34 9.56 30.53
CA VAL A 808 4.59 10.34 30.62
C VAL A 808 4.31 11.80 30.28
N GLU A 809 3.65 12.06 29.14
CA GLU A 809 3.31 13.43 28.73
C GLU A 809 2.45 14.13 29.78
N LYS A 810 1.41 13.48 30.27
CA LYS A 810 0.55 14.02 31.33
C LYS A 810 1.34 14.37 32.61
N LYS A 811 2.27 13.49 33.03
CA LYS A 811 3.10 13.76 34.24
C LYS A 811 4.12 14.87 34.02
N LEU A 812 4.62 15.04 32.80
CA LEU A 812 5.48 16.19 32.47
C LEU A 812 4.70 17.50 32.57
N GLU A 813 3.48 17.53 32.03
CA GLU A 813 2.57 18.69 32.12
C GLU A 813 2.17 18.97 33.57
N ASP A 814 1.61 17.99 34.28
CA ASP A 814 1.15 18.13 35.67
C ASP A 814 2.29 18.56 36.63
N GLY A 815 3.53 18.13 36.36
CA GLY A 815 4.73 18.47 37.09
C GLY A 815 5.36 19.81 36.68
N ASN A 816 4.83 20.46 35.65
CA ASN A 816 5.40 21.70 35.05
C ASN A 816 6.88 21.55 34.67
N PHE A 817 7.29 20.39 34.15
CA PHE A 817 8.64 20.17 33.66
C PHE A 817 8.92 21.00 32.40
N THR A 818 10.14 21.51 32.30
CA THR A 818 10.65 22.13 31.06
C THR A 818 11.03 21.07 30.03
N SER A 819 11.50 19.94 30.52
CA SER A 819 11.86 18.75 29.73
C SER A 819 10.64 18.19 28.99
N ARG A 820 10.84 17.64 27.78
CA ARG A 820 9.71 17.29 26.92
C ARG A 820 9.95 16.05 26.04
N LEU A 821 8.87 15.37 25.71
CA LEU A 821 8.85 14.20 24.84
C LEU A 821 9.03 14.61 23.38
N LEU A 822 9.93 13.92 22.66
CA LEU A 822 10.26 14.22 21.26
C LEU A 822 9.85 13.10 20.29
N LEU A 823 10.29 11.86 20.57
CA LEU A 823 10.15 10.74 19.65
C LEU A 823 9.68 9.48 20.35
N GLN A 824 8.98 8.65 19.59
CA GLN A 824 8.74 7.25 19.88
C GLN A 824 9.34 6.42 18.76
N VAL A 825 10.22 5.46 19.07
CA VAL A 825 10.90 4.60 18.10
C VAL A 825 10.86 3.16 18.59
N HIS A 826 10.03 2.33 17.96
CA HIS A 826 9.77 0.94 18.39
C HIS A 826 9.24 0.87 19.82
N ASP A 827 10.07 0.46 20.78
CA ASP A 827 9.74 0.31 22.20
C ASP A 827 10.42 1.40 23.06
N GLU A 828 10.97 2.45 22.40
CA GLU A 828 11.79 3.51 22.97
C GLU A 828 11.04 4.86 22.97
N LEU A 829 11.14 5.62 24.06
CA LEU A 829 10.77 7.03 24.15
C LEU A 829 12.03 7.88 24.23
N VAL A 830 12.09 8.99 23.48
CA VAL A 830 13.22 9.92 23.47
C VAL A 830 12.75 11.31 23.89
N LEU A 831 13.41 11.89 24.90
CA LEU A 831 13.13 13.19 25.45
C LEU A 831 14.37 14.11 25.34
N GLU A 832 14.14 15.40 25.29
CA GLU A 832 15.20 16.39 25.61
C GLU A 832 14.97 16.97 26.99
N VAL A 833 16.05 17.07 27.76
CA VAL A 833 15.99 17.27 29.20
C VAL A 833 16.98 18.39 29.64
N VAL A 834 16.55 19.22 30.58
CA VAL A 834 17.44 20.18 31.25
C VAL A 834 18.14 19.50 32.43
N ASN A 835 19.41 19.79 32.67
CA ASN A 835 20.20 19.13 33.70
C ASN A 835 19.59 19.21 35.10
N SER A 836 18.86 20.30 35.40
CA SER A 836 18.19 20.46 36.70
C SER A 836 17.04 19.48 36.93
N GLU A 837 16.50 18.88 35.88
CA GLU A 837 15.37 17.95 35.93
C GLU A 837 15.79 16.49 35.64
N LEU A 838 17.06 16.25 35.29
CA LEU A 838 17.52 14.94 34.74
C LEU A 838 17.15 13.78 35.65
N GLU A 839 17.52 13.79 36.91
CA GLU A 839 17.22 12.71 37.85
C GLU A 839 15.70 12.49 38.04
N ALA A 840 14.93 13.59 38.09
CA ALA A 840 13.48 13.54 38.26
C ALA A 840 12.80 12.95 36.99
N VAL A 841 13.27 13.33 35.81
CA VAL A 841 12.73 12.80 34.51
C VAL A 841 13.10 11.34 34.34
N GLU A 842 14.32 10.91 34.62
CA GLU A 842 14.73 9.50 34.57
C GLU A 842 13.88 8.61 35.50
N GLU A 843 13.61 9.11 36.73
CA GLU A 843 12.74 8.37 37.67
C GLU A 843 11.27 8.39 37.22
N LEU A 844 10.77 9.53 36.70
CA LEU A 844 9.43 9.64 36.13
C LEU A 844 9.25 8.63 34.99
N LEU A 845 10.21 8.56 34.07
CA LEU A 845 10.17 7.59 32.94
C LEU A 845 10.16 6.15 33.45
N ARG A 846 11.13 5.81 34.31
CA ARG A 846 11.27 4.45 34.87
C ARG A 846 10.01 4.02 35.60
N SER A 847 9.55 4.80 36.57
CA SER A 847 8.39 4.47 37.41
C SER A 847 7.11 4.42 36.56
N THR A 848 6.90 5.35 35.62
CA THR A 848 5.69 5.41 34.81
C THR A 848 5.62 4.24 33.84
N MET A 849 6.68 4.04 33.03
CA MET A 849 6.67 2.99 32.03
C MET A 849 6.60 1.57 32.63
N GLN A 850 7.23 1.36 33.81
CA GLN A 850 7.16 0.05 34.48
C GLN A 850 5.80 -0.25 35.11
N SER A 851 5.04 0.79 35.50
CA SER A 851 3.77 0.63 36.22
C SER A 851 2.52 0.85 35.37
N VAL A 852 2.66 1.11 34.08
CA VAL A 852 1.55 1.45 33.17
C VAL A 852 0.51 0.32 33.04
N VAL A 853 0.92 -0.91 33.25
CA VAL A 853 0.07 -2.11 33.26
C VAL A 853 0.65 -3.14 34.21
N GLU A 854 -0.24 -3.93 34.83
CA GLU A 854 0.15 -5.03 35.73
C GLU A 854 0.20 -6.35 34.93
N LEU A 855 1.40 -6.94 34.83
CA LEU A 855 1.63 -8.24 34.22
C LEU A 855 2.12 -9.25 35.25
N GLN A 856 2.06 -10.55 34.95
CA GLN A 856 2.65 -11.61 35.80
C GLN A 856 4.19 -11.54 35.84
N VAL A 857 4.80 -10.75 34.99
CA VAL A 857 6.24 -10.48 34.93
C VAL A 857 6.47 -8.98 35.01
N PRO A 858 7.55 -8.51 35.69
CA PRO A 858 7.81 -7.09 35.78
C PRO A 858 8.15 -6.54 34.39
N LEU A 859 7.63 -5.35 34.05
CA LEU A 859 8.17 -4.54 32.98
C LEU A 859 9.47 -3.89 33.46
N ILE A 860 10.50 -3.95 32.64
CA ILE A 860 11.80 -3.33 32.94
C ILE A 860 12.08 -2.32 31.85
N VAL A 861 12.53 -1.15 32.27
CA VAL A 861 12.85 -0.01 31.41
C VAL A 861 14.30 0.38 31.63
N ASP A 862 15.08 0.35 30.58
CA ASP A 862 16.46 0.82 30.55
C ASP A 862 16.45 2.31 30.19
N VAL A 863 16.95 3.16 31.10
CA VAL A 863 16.98 4.61 30.93
C VAL A 863 18.43 5.07 30.84
N HIS A 864 18.75 5.75 29.76
CA HIS A 864 20.09 6.29 29.50
C HIS A 864 20.01 7.74 29.04
N HIS A 865 21.05 8.52 29.29
CA HIS A 865 21.16 9.88 28.78
C HIS A 865 22.53 10.14 28.13
N ALA A 866 22.55 11.00 27.13
CA ALA A 866 23.77 11.40 26.45
C ALA A 866 23.57 12.70 25.65
N GLU A 867 24.68 13.26 25.17
CA GLU A 867 24.69 14.48 24.37
C GLU A 867 24.04 14.39 23.00
N ASN A 868 23.89 13.18 22.43
CA ASN A 868 23.27 12.95 21.13
C ASN A 868 22.58 11.58 21.07
N TRP A 869 21.70 11.39 20.09
CA TRP A 869 20.86 10.19 19.98
C TRP A 869 21.63 8.90 19.70
N ALA A 870 22.84 8.95 19.13
CA ALA A 870 23.65 7.76 18.91
C ALA A 870 24.25 7.17 20.20
N LEU A 871 24.45 7.99 21.21
CA LEU A 871 25.10 7.63 22.45
C LEU A 871 24.15 7.26 23.60
N VAL A 872 22.85 7.48 23.41
CA VAL A 872 21.82 7.21 24.46
C VAL A 872 21.50 5.71 24.61
N LYS A 873 22.22 4.81 23.91
CA LYS A 873 22.05 3.33 23.98
C LYS A 873 23.25 2.63 24.55
#